data_65658f1b9d22731ace46086301e6cb41
#
_entry.id   65658f1b9d22731ace46086301e6cb41
#
_cell.length_a   1.000
_cell.length_b   1.000
_cell.length_c   1.000
_cell.angle_alpha   90.00
_cell.angle_beta   90.00
_cell.angle_gamma   90.00
#
_symmetry.space_group_name_H-M   'P 1'
#
loop_
_entity.id
_entity.type
_entity.pdbx_description
1 polymer ?
#
loop_
_entity_poly.entity_id
_entity_poly.type
_entity_poly.pdbx_seq_one_letter_code
_entity_poly.pdbx_strand_id
1 'polypeptide(L)'
;MNPNTAKRMQELVERLNRLNVHYYTLDDPLVSDADYDVLYDALVALEKETGVVLPASPTQRVGGEILQKFTKHRHLAPLFSLGKTKTEEEVRKWMGDIETAVARYNAENPQAPLPKPEYFAELKFDGLTVNLTYRNGILVMASSRGNGTIGEEILSQVRTIPTIPLMIPFKGTLEVQGEGIMPRSALRRYNEHAEEPLKNERNAAAGALRSLDPSVAASRHLDAFFYQVGYWEGEEHSAEDGHSVAKERPIETIAAVHHGSSGAAQPLADAPFSTEEEMFRFLQDNHFRVHPFLRRCHNGEEVLSAIREVETLREEIDVATDGVVIKVNDLRTRALLGFTAKFPRWAIAFKFPPQEVVTVLKAVEWNVGRTGKVTPTAVLEPVDIGGVQVSRATLNNYDDILRKGVRLNARVKIRRSNEVIPEILETLETPEEHTEAIRKPTHCPACGAELIYDRVHIYCPNSLSCRPQLISRLVHFASRNAMNIEGLSEKTLEKLLDFGFHEMADLYRLTAHDLMRLESFKEKKTANLLHAIEASKEPRFAAFLFALGIPEVGERTASDLAAHFASFTDLRKASAEELMTIPDIGETTAANIVEFFRDKHIAKAIDALLAEGITLRYAEKKPAESQWLADKKIVITGTIDGWTRSSLEKAIQEAGGRAQGSVSSKTDLVLAGEAAGSKRQKALDLSVPLLEGEELREWLQQLTPPQE
;
A
#
# COMPACT_ATOMS: atom_id res chain seq x y z
N MET A 1 -8.62 -18.00 -38.73
CA MET A 1 -8.02 -19.31 -38.32
C MET A 1 -8.98 -20.43 -38.71
N ASN A 2 -8.47 -21.57 -39.23
CA ASN A 2 -9.29 -22.76 -39.54
C ASN A 2 -9.82 -23.37 -38.20
N PRO A 3 -11.10 -23.80 -38.11
CA PRO A 3 -11.68 -24.40 -36.89
C PRO A 3 -10.86 -25.58 -36.32
N ASN A 4 -10.32 -26.43 -37.21
CA ASN A 4 -9.48 -27.56 -36.79
C ASN A 4 -8.15 -27.12 -36.17
N THR A 5 -7.52 -26.07 -36.72
CA THR A 5 -6.27 -25.50 -36.16
C THR A 5 -6.56 -24.83 -34.79
N ALA A 6 -7.67 -24.10 -34.67
CA ALA A 6 -8.10 -23.50 -33.43
C ALA A 6 -8.29 -24.55 -32.33
N LYS A 7 -9.01 -25.63 -32.66
CA LYS A 7 -9.23 -26.75 -31.72
C LYS A 7 -7.92 -27.41 -31.29
N ARG A 8 -7.01 -27.66 -32.23
CA ARG A 8 -5.71 -28.25 -31.92
C ARG A 8 -4.85 -27.35 -31.03
N MET A 9 -4.85 -26.05 -31.27
CA MET A 9 -4.16 -25.09 -30.39
C MET A 9 -4.74 -25.11 -28.97
N GLN A 10 -6.06 -25.12 -28.86
CA GLN A 10 -6.75 -25.21 -27.57
C GLN A 10 -6.38 -26.49 -26.82
N GLU A 11 -6.41 -27.64 -27.48
CA GLU A 11 -6.02 -28.93 -26.91
C GLU A 11 -4.56 -28.95 -26.43
N LEU A 12 -3.63 -28.34 -27.20
CA LEU A 12 -2.22 -28.23 -26.81
C LEU A 12 -2.06 -27.32 -25.59
N VAL A 13 -2.72 -26.17 -25.55
CA VAL A 13 -2.67 -25.23 -24.43
C VAL A 13 -3.19 -25.89 -23.16
N GLU A 14 -4.33 -26.57 -23.22
CA GLU A 14 -4.91 -27.28 -22.07
C GLU A 14 -3.97 -28.40 -21.59
N ARG A 15 -3.44 -29.19 -22.51
CA ARG A 15 -2.53 -30.29 -22.18
C ARG A 15 -1.23 -29.78 -21.54
N LEU A 16 -0.61 -28.75 -22.10
CA LEU A 16 0.65 -28.18 -21.58
C LEU A 16 0.43 -27.52 -20.20
N ASN A 17 -0.69 -26.82 -19.99
CA ASN A 17 -0.98 -26.25 -18.67
C ASN A 17 -1.20 -27.37 -17.62
N ARG A 18 -1.87 -28.45 -17.98
CA ARG A 18 -1.99 -29.62 -17.10
C ARG A 18 -0.62 -30.23 -16.76
N LEU A 19 0.25 -30.40 -17.73
CA LEU A 19 1.62 -30.91 -17.51
C LEU A 19 2.42 -29.98 -16.62
N ASN A 20 2.28 -28.65 -16.77
CA ASN A 20 2.93 -27.65 -15.93
C ASN A 20 2.46 -27.75 -14.46
N VAL A 21 1.17 -27.94 -14.22
CA VAL A 21 0.65 -28.14 -12.85
C VAL A 21 1.28 -29.37 -12.20
N HIS A 22 1.31 -30.48 -12.92
CA HIS A 22 1.93 -31.71 -12.40
C HIS A 22 3.44 -31.53 -12.14
N TYR A 23 4.15 -30.86 -13.03
CA TYR A 23 5.60 -30.64 -12.89
C TYR A 23 5.97 -29.66 -11.77
N TYR A 24 5.35 -28.44 -11.78
CA TYR A 24 5.75 -27.33 -10.91
C TYR A 24 5.00 -27.25 -9.57
N THR A 25 3.76 -27.76 -9.53
CA THR A 25 2.90 -27.62 -8.34
C THR A 25 2.75 -28.91 -7.57
N LEU A 26 2.58 -30.05 -8.27
CA LEU A 26 2.34 -31.34 -7.65
C LEU A 26 3.61 -32.20 -7.48
N ASP A 27 4.73 -31.79 -8.09
CA ASP A 27 6.00 -32.55 -8.11
C ASP A 27 5.80 -34.02 -8.59
N ASP A 28 4.92 -34.21 -9.57
CA ASP A 28 4.51 -35.52 -10.14
C ASP A 28 4.48 -35.42 -11.67
N PRO A 29 5.64 -35.34 -12.35
CA PRO A 29 5.72 -35.17 -13.79
C PRO A 29 5.08 -36.33 -14.56
N LEU A 30 4.09 -36.06 -15.43
CA LEU A 30 3.36 -37.06 -16.21
C LEU A 30 4.09 -37.48 -17.48
N VAL A 31 5.04 -36.69 -17.97
CA VAL A 31 5.80 -36.94 -19.19
C VAL A 31 7.27 -36.55 -18.98
N SER A 32 8.17 -36.98 -19.87
CA SER A 32 9.54 -36.55 -19.87
C SER A 32 9.66 -35.08 -20.37
N ASP A 33 10.76 -34.40 -20.02
CA ASP A 33 11.04 -33.05 -20.52
C ASP A 33 11.08 -33.03 -22.06
N ALA A 34 11.63 -34.06 -22.69
CA ALA A 34 11.67 -34.17 -24.15
C ALA A 34 10.27 -34.29 -24.77
N ASP A 35 9.35 -35.01 -24.17
CA ASP A 35 7.97 -35.11 -24.64
C ASP A 35 7.21 -33.80 -24.44
N TYR A 36 7.49 -33.07 -23.35
CA TYR A 36 6.95 -31.74 -23.12
C TYR A 36 7.43 -30.77 -24.19
N ASP A 37 8.72 -30.75 -24.51
CA ASP A 37 9.32 -29.87 -25.52
C ASP A 37 8.69 -30.09 -26.91
N VAL A 38 8.44 -31.34 -27.30
CA VAL A 38 7.74 -31.65 -28.57
C VAL A 38 6.34 -31.03 -28.63
N LEU A 39 5.59 -31.07 -27.53
CA LEU A 39 4.25 -30.46 -27.48
C LEU A 39 4.35 -28.93 -27.47
N TYR A 40 5.32 -28.39 -26.76
CA TYR A 40 5.58 -26.95 -26.68
C TYR A 40 5.98 -26.37 -28.04
N ASP A 41 6.91 -27.01 -28.75
CA ASP A 41 7.35 -26.62 -30.07
C ASP A 41 6.21 -26.70 -31.11
N ALA A 42 5.36 -27.73 -31.00
CA ALA A 42 4.17 -27.83 -31.85
C ALA A 42 3.19 -26.65 -31.63
N LEU A 43 3.01 -26.20 -30.38
CA LEU A 43 2.20 -25.02 -30.09
C LEU A 43 2.84 -23.75 -30.64
N VAL A 44 4.14 -23.55 -30.43
CA VAL A 44 4.90 -22.39 -30.97
C VAL A 44 4.81 -22.32 -32.49
N ALA A 45 4.90 -23.46 -33.18
CA ALA A 45 4.76 -23.53 -34.62
C ALA A 45 3.37 -23.08 -35.09
N LEU A 46 2.31 -23.56 -34.43
CA LEU A 46 0.92 -23.18 -34.73
C LEU A 46 0.64 -21.69 -34.44
N GLU A 47 1.18 -21.16 -33.36
CA GLU A 47 1.07 -19.73 -33.02
C GLU A 47 1.75 -18.86 -34.07
N LYS A 48 2.94 -19.27 -34.55
CA LYS A 48 3.66 -18.60 -35.59
C LYS A 48 2.94 -18.67 -36.96
N GLU A 49 2.35 -19.83 -37.29
CA GLU A 49 1.59 -20.03 -38.54
C GLU A 49 0.32 -19.18 -38.55
N THR A 50 -0.39 -19.13 -37.44
CA THR A 50 -1.69 -18.46 -37.36
C THR A 50 -1.60 -16.97 -36.99
N GLY A 51 -0.50 -16.54 -36.38
CA GLY A 51 -0.33 -15.20 -35.80
C GLY A 51 -1.20 -14.98 -34.55
N VAL A 52 -1.79 -16.05 -33.99
CA VAL A 52 -2.68 -15.98 -32.83
C VAL A 52 -2.04 -16.70 -31.65
N VAL A 53 -1.96 -16.03 -30.50
CA VAL A 53 -1.56 -16.61 -29.20
C VAL A 53 -2.77 -16.63 -28.29
N LEU A 54 -3.10 -17.83 -27.75
CA LEU A 54 -4.24 -17.97 -26.85
C LEU A 54 -3.93 -17.37 -25.45
N PRO A 55 -4.91 -16.79 -24.75
CA PRO A 55 -4.69 -16.09 -23.48
C PRO A 55 -4.00 -16.93 -22.37
N ALA A 56 -4.26 -18.25 -22.36
CA ALA A 56 -3.66 -19.19 -21.42
C ALA A 56 -2.47 -19.96 -22.00
N SER A 57 -1.91 -19.54 -23.12
CA SER A 57 -0.77 -20.23 -23.75
C SER A 57 0.47 -20.16 -22.84
N PRO A 58 1.10 -21.30 -22.52
CA PRO A 58 2.34 -21.33 -21.75
C PRO A 58 3.53 -20.67 -22.48
N THR A 59 3.42 -20.40 -23.78
CA THR A 59 4.45 -19.66 -24.55
C THR A 59 4.57 -18.21 -24.07
N GLN A 60 3.54 -17.66 -23.42
CA GLN A 60 3.58 -16.33 -22.81
C GLN A 60 4.37 -16.26 -21.48
N ARG A 61 4.87 -17.38 -20.97
CA ARG A 61 5.73 -17.40 -19.77
C ARG A 61 7.15 -16.90 -20.04
N VAL A 62 7.58 -16.90 -21.28
CA VAL A 62 8.94 -16.51 -21.70
C VAL A 62 8.88 -15.18 -22.43
N GLY A 63 9.44 -14.12 -21.81
CA GLY A 63 9.76 -12.86 -22.46
C GLY A 63 8.57 -12.04 -22.99
N GLY A 64 7.92 -11.26 -22.12
CA GLY A 64 7.03 -10.17 -22.54
C GLY A 64 7.82 -8.96 -23.07
N GLU A 65 7.15 -8.06 -23.79
CA GLU A 65 7.73 -6.76 -24.14
C GLU A 65 8.01 -5.92 -22.89
N ILE A 66 9.07 -5.10 -22.94
CA ILE A 66 9.40 -4.15 -21.87
C ILE A 66 8.28 -3.11 -21.79
N LEU A 67 7.62 -3.05 -20.63
CA LEU A 67 6.54 -2.11 -20.38
C LEU A 67 7.08 -0.68 -20.28
N GLN A 68 6.32 0.31 -20.73
CA GLN A 68 6.71 1.72 -20.56
C GLN A 68 6.37 2.23 -19.17
N LYS A 69 5.26 1.74 -18.57
CA LYS A 69 4.81 2.04 -17.21
C LYS A 69 3.85 0.96 -16.73
N PHE A 70 3.66 0.86 -15.41
CA PHE A 70 2.60 0.04 -14.84
C PHE A 70 1.25 0.76 -14.93
N THR A 71 0.23 0.04 -15.39
CA THR A 71 -1.16 0.48 -15.29
C THR A 71 -1.68 0.23 -13.88
N LYS A 72 -2.69 0.98 -13.46
CA LYS A 72 -3.36 0.79 -12.17
C LYS A 72 -4.57 -0.13 -12.37
N HIS A 73 -4.71 -1.07 -11.45
CA HIS A 73 -5.84 -2.00 -11.40
C HIS A 73 -6.58 -1.87 -10.08
N ARG A 74 -7.92 -1.81 -10.13
CA ARG A 74 -8.78 -1.84 -8.95
C ARG A 74 -9.10 -3.30 -8.62
N HIS A 75 -8.84 -3.71 -7.37
CA HIS A 75 -9.15 -5.05 -6.88
C HIS A 75 -10.66 -5.26 -6.81
N LEU A 76 -11.12 -6.51 -7.02
CA LEU A 76 -12.52 -6.90 -6.85
C LEU A 76 -12.91 -6.91 -5.37
N ALA A 77 -11.98 -7.28 -4.49
CA ALA A 77 -12.14 -7.17 -3.04
C ALA A 77 -10.97 -6.42 -2.40
N PRO A 78 -11.20 -5.67 -1.30
CA PRO A 78 -10.12 -4.96 -0.60
C PRO A 78 -9.07 -5.92 -0.03
N LEU A 79 -7.79 -5.57 -0.17
CA LEU A 79 -6.67 -6.27 0.45
C LEU A 79 -6.28 -5.58 1.75
N PHE A 80 -6.55 -6.24 2.87
CA PHE A 80 -6.25 -5.69 4.19
C PHE A 80 -4.82 -5.99 4.65
N SER A 81 -4.29 -5.13 5.51
CA SER A 81 -3.13 -5.47 6.34
C SER A 81 -3.58 -6.37 7.48
N LEU A 82 -2.64 -7.00 8.19
CA LEU A 82 -2.95 -7.76 9.40
C LEU A 82 -2.65 -6.95 10.66
N GLY A 83 -3.45 -7.14 11.70
CA GLY A 83 -3.10 -6.75 13.06
C GLY A 83 -1.79 -7.43 13.46
N LYS A 84 -0.95 -6.77 14.27
CA LYS A 84 0.37 -7.28 14.64
C LYS A 84 0.43 -7.51 16.14
N THR A 85 1.04 -8.62 16.53
CA THR A 85 1.38 -8.94 17.93
C THR A 85 2.81 -9.47 18.01
N LYS A 86 3.42 -9.36 19.20
CA LYS A 86 4.80 -9.77 19.45
C LYS A 86 4.95 -10.66 20.68
N THR A 87 3.90 -10.78 21.48
CA THR A 87 3.93 -11.56 22.72
C THR A 87 2.83 -12.59 22.75
N GLU A 88 3.06 -13.69 23.50
CA GLU A 88 2.07 -14.73 23.69
C GLU A 88 0.83 -14.22 24.42
N GLU A 89 1.00 -13.26 25.35
CA GLU A 89 -0.10 -12.64 26.10
C GLU A 89 -1.04 -11.85 25.18
N GLU A 90 -0.49 -11.14 24.20
CA GLU A 90 -1.30 -10.43 23.21
C GLU A 90 -2.11 -11.41 22.33
N VAL A 91 -1.54 -12.56 21.96
CA VAL A 91 -2.25 -13.62 21.23
C VAL A 91 -3.38 -14.19 22.10
N ARG A 92 -3.10 -14.54 23.37
CA ARG A 92 -4.11 -15.05 24.30
C ARG A 92 -5.25 -14.03 24.51
N LYS A 93 -4.92 -12.77 24.65
CA LYS A 93 -5.90 -11.69 24.76
C LYS A 93 -6.80 -11.62 23.52
N TRP A 94 -6.20 -11.62 22.33
CA TRP A 94 -6.95 -11.58 21.06
C TRP A 94 -7.90 -12.78 20.94
N MET A 95 -7.48 -13.98 21.32
CA MET A 95 -8.32 -15.18 21.33
C MET A 95 -9.47 -15.05 22.35
N GLY A 96 -9.19 -14.55 23.55
CA GLY A 96 -10.19 -14.32 24.59
C GLY A 96 -11.27 -13.30 24.16
N ASP A 97 -10.87 -12.25 23.42
CA ASP A 97 -11.81 -11.26 22.86
C ASP A 97 -12.75 -11.94 21.83
N ILE A 98 -12.23 -12.87 21.02
CA ILE A 98 -13.03 -13.65 20.05
C ILE A 98 -13.99 -14.60 20.78
N GLU A 99 -13.52 -15.37 21.75
CA GLU A 99 -14.35 -16.28 22.54
C GLU A 99 -15.49 -15.53 23.25
N THR A 100 -15.20 -14.36 23.80
CA THR A 100 -16.20 -13.47 24.44
C THR A 100 -17.23 -12.99 23.42
N ALA A 101 -16.80 -12.59 22.22
CA ALA A 101 -17.70 -12.15 21.15
C ALA A 101 -18.65 -13.28 20.70
N VAL A 102 -18.11 -14.49 20.50
CA VAL A 102 -18.88 -15.67 20.11
C VAL A 102 -19.85 -16.09 21.21
N ALA A 103 -19.41 -16.10 22.48
CA ALA A 103 -20.28 -16.45 23.61
C ALA A 103 -21.47 -15.48 23.74
N ARG A 104 -21.21 -14.17 23.57
CA ARG A 104 -22.28 -13.15 23.57
C ARG A 104 -23.26 -13.38 22.41
N TYR A 105 -22.76 -13.58 21.19
CA TYR A 105 -23.59 -13.85 20.03
C TYR A 105 -24.48 -15.10 20.25
N ASN A 106 -23.92 -16.19 20.76
CA ASN A 106 -24.63 -17.44 20.99
C ASN A 106 -25.74 -17.31 22.06
N ALA A 107 -25.49 -16.47 23.08
CA ALA A 107 -26.51 -16.16 24.10
C ALA A 107 -27.70 -15.37 23.49
N GLU A 108 -27.41 -14.47 22.54
CA GLU A 108 -28.42 -13.68 21.81
C GLU A 108 -29.10 -14.47 20.67
N ASN A 109 -28.43 -15.50 20.13
CA ASN A 109 -28.90 -16.28 18.97
C ASN A 109 -28.90 -17.81 19.24
N PRO A 110 -29.65 -18.32 20.20
CA PRO A 110 -29.61 -19.74 20.60
C PRO A 110 -30.10 -20.71 19.51
N GLN A 111 -30.84 -20.22 18.53
CA GLN A 111 -31.37 -21.04 17.41
C GLN A 111 -30.35 -21.24 16.27
N ALA A 112 -29.32 -20.39 16.20
CA ALA A 112 -28.29 -20.44 15.17
C ALA A 112 -26.89 -20.14 15.77
N PRO A 113 -26.41 -20.94 16.72
CA PRO A 113 -25.16 -20.66 17.41
C PRO A 113 -23.97 -20.83 16.47
N LEU A 114 -22.93 -20.03 16.73
CA LEU A 114 -21.62 -20.21 16.12
C LEU A 114 -20.85 -21.32 16.84
N PRO A 115 -19.97 -22.05 16.15
CA PRO A 115 -19.14 -23.07 16.77
C PRO A 115 -18.14 -22.46 17.76
N LYS A 116 -17.57 -23.29 18.62
CA LYS A 116 -16.42 -22.89 19.43
C LYS A 116 -15.30 -22.43 18.50
N PRO A 117 -14.66 -21.29 18.75
CA PRO A 117 -13.58 -20.79 17.90
C PRO A 117 -12.43 -21.80 17.77
N GLU A 118 -12.08 -22.11 16.56
CA GLU A 118 -10.88 -22.85 16.18
C GLU A 118 -10.03 -21.92 15.30
N TYR A 119 -8.76 -22.20 15.20
CA TYR A 119 -7.81 -21.33 14.52
C TYR A 119 -6.97 -22.11 13.53
N PHE A 120 -6.48 -21.40 12.53
CA PHE A 120 -5.47 -21.87 11.59
C PHE A 120 -4.21 -21.04 11.77
N ALA A 121 -3.05 -21.72 11.92
CA ALA A 121 -1.74 -21.10 11.91
C ALA A 121 -1.02 -21.45 10.60
N GLU A 122 -0.53 -20.42 9.91
CA GLU A 122 0.18 -20.50 8.65
C GLU A 122 1.44 -19.63 8.66
N LEU A 123 2.37 -19.86 7.74
CA LEU A 123 3.56 -19.03 7.61
C LEU A 123 3.19 -17.61 7.20
N LYS A 124 3.83 -16.64 7.82
CA LYS A 124 3.81 -15.26 7.35
C LYS A 124 4.95 -15.06 6.38
N PHE A 125 4.67 -15.17 5.08
CA PHE A 125 5.67 -15.00 4.04
C PHE A 125 6.22 -13.58 4.02
N ASP A 126 7.51 -13.48 3.73
CA ASP A 126 8.20 -12.20 3.54
C ASP A 126 8.58 -12.00 2.06
N GLY A 127 7.59 -11.57 1.27
CA GLY A 127 7.70 -11.38 -0.17
C GLY A 127 6.99 -10.11 -0.65
N LEU A 128 6.36 -10.20 -1.83
CA LEU A 128 5.48 -9.18 -2.39
C LEU A 128 4.09 -9.80 -2.60
N THR A 129 3.07 -9.19 -2.01
CA THR A 129 1.69 -9.63 -2.22
C THR A 129 1.31 -9.56 -3.70
N VAL A 130 0.81 -10.67 -4.23
CA VAL A 130 0.25 -10.80 -5.57
C VAL A 130 -1.24 -11.13 -5.46
N ASN A 131 -2.05 -10.43 -6.25
CA ASN A 131 -3.48 -10.62 -6.34
C ASN A 131 -3.83 -11.04 -7.76
N LEU A 132 -4.40 -12.23 -7.94
CA LEU A 132 -4.66 -12.85 -9.23
C LEU A 132 -6.15 -12.90 -9.50
N THR A 133 -6.57 -12.45 -10.69
CA THR A 133 -7.96 -12.55 -11.13
C THR A 133 -8.09 -13.54 -12.27
N TYR A 134 -8.99 -14.51 -12.08
CA TYR A 134 -9.36 -15.48 -13.08
C TYR A 134 -10.79 -15.23 -13.54
N ARG A 135 -11.05 -15.44 -14.84
CA ARG A 135 -12.39 -15.48 -15.43
C ARG A 135 -12.51 -16.71 -16.30
N ASN A 136 -13.58 -17.47 -16.13
CA ASN A 136 -13.80 -18.73 -16.85
C ASN A 136 -12.59 -19.68 -16.77
N GLY A 137 -11.92 -19.70 -15.62
CA GLY A 137 -10.75 -20.52 -15.39
C GLY A 137 -9.45 -20.02 -16.01
N ILE A 138 -9.39 -18.84 -16.59
CA ILE A 138 -8.20 -18.28 -17.25
C ILE A 138 -7.69 -17.10 -16.44
N LEU A 139 -6.36 -17.03 -16.21
CA LEU A 139 -5.70 -15.89 -15.60
C LEU A 139 -5.76 -14.68 -16.52
N VAL A 140 -6.55 -13.67 -16.14
CA VAL A 140 -6.77 -12.45 -16.93
C VAL A 140 -6.07 -11.23 -16.37
N MET A 141 -5.80 -11.21 -15.04
CA MET A 141 -5.17 -10.07 -14.37
C MET A 141 -4.30 -10.53 -13.21
N ALA A 142 -3.21 -9.81 -12.98
CA ALA A 142 -2.41 -9.91 -11.76
C ALA A 142 -1.97 -8.52 -11.33
N SER A 143 -2.06 -8.22 -10.04
CA SER A 143 -1.71 -6.92 -9.49
C SER A 143 -1.00 -7.01 -8.15
N SER A 144 -0.22 -5.98 -7.82
CA SER A 144 0.33 -5.79 -6.48
C SER A 144 -0.75 -5.30 -5.52
N ARG A 145 -0.54 -5.41 -4.19
CA ARG A 145 -1.50 -4.92 -3.19
C ARG A 145 -1.81 -3.42 -3.33
N GLY A 146 -0.80 -2.60 -3.69
CA GLY A 146 -0.93 -1.16 -3.72
C GLY A 146 -1.39 -0.58 -2.38
N ASN A 147 -2.44 0.25 -2.40
CA ASN A 147 -3.05 0.82 -1.19
C ASN A 147 -4.15 -0.07 -0.57
N GLY A 148 -4.33 -1.28 -1.10
CA GLY A 148 -5.37 -2.23 -0.68
C GLY A 148 -6.65 -2.17 -1.52
N THR A 149 -6.88 -1.11 -2.27
CA THR A 149 -8.02 -0.96 -3.20
C THR A 149 -7.55 -0.93 -4.66
N ILE A 150 -6.41 -0.28 -4.89
CA ILE A 150 -5.80 -0.13 -6.23
C ILE A 150 -4.36 -0.57 -6.14
N GLY A 151 -3.97 -1.52 -6.98
CA GLY A 151 -2.61 -2.02 -7.16
C GLY A 151 -2.03 -1.64 -8.53
N GLU A 152 -0.79 -2.04 -8.76
CA GLU A 152 -0.10 -1.94 -10.05
C GLU A 152 -0.26 -3.27 -10.79
N GLU A 153 -0.62 -3.23 -12.05
CA GLU A 153 -0.73 -4.41 -12.90
C GLU A 153 0.66 -5.04 -13.13
N ILE A 154 0.80 -6.31 -12.81
CA ILE A 154 2.04 -7.08 -12.90
C ILE A 154 1.85 -8.42 -13.62
N LEU A 155 0.85 -8.51 -14.51
CA LEU A 155 0.48 -9.77 -15.16
C LEU A 155 1.63 -10.38 -15.97
N SER A 156 2.39 -9.56 -16.70
CA SER A 156 3.52 -10.04 -17.52
C SER A 156 4.62 -10.65 -16.65
N GLN A 157 4.92 -10.07 -15.50
CA GLN A 157 5.89 -10.57 -14.53
C GLN A 157 5.40 -11.85 -13.85
N VAL A 158 4.14 -11.87 -13.43
CA VAL A 158 3.51 -13.01 -12.76
C VAL A 158 3.45 -14.25 -13.66
N ARG A 159 3.20 -14.07 -14.96
CA ARG A 159 3.19 -15.17 -15.93
C ARG A 159 4.53 -15.91 -16.03
N THR A 160 5.64 -15.27 -15.65
CA THR A 160 6.96 -15.91 -15.63
C THR A 160 7.15 -16.86 -14.45
N ILE A 161 6.28 -16.83 -13.43
CA ILE A 161 6.35 -17.71 -12.26
C ILE A 161 5.69 -19.05 -12.62
N PRO A 162 6.47 -20.15 -12.71
CA PRO A 162 5.95 -21.44 -13.20
C PRO A 162 4.84 -22.03 -12.33
N THR A 163 4.90 -21.82 -11.02
CA THR A 163 3.94 -22.36 -10.03
C THR A 163 2.60 -21.64 -10.01
N ILE A 164 2.46 -20.51 -10.72
CA ILE A 164 1.17 -19.84 -10.87
C ILE A 164 0.42 -20.45 -12.06
N PRO A 165 -0.78 -21.05 -11.83
CA PRO A 165 -1.56 -21.65 -12.90
C PRO A 165 -2.09 -20.58 -13.86
N LEU A 166 -1.90 -20.75 -15.17
CA LEU A 166 -2.53 -19.89 -16.19
C LEU A 166 -4.00 -20.29 -16.44
N MET A 167 -4.35 -21.54 -16.07
CA MET A 167 -5.70 -22.07 -16.12
C MET A 167 -6.02 -22.81 -14.82
N ILE A 168 -7.28 -22.66 -14.36
CA ILE A 168 -7.82 -23.35 -13.17
C ILE A 168 -9.12 -24.06 -13.51
N PRO A 169 -9.54 -25.08 -12.73
CA PRO A 169 -10.81 -25.77 -12.89
C PRO A 169 -12.04 -24.88 -12.69
N PHE A 170 -12.02 -23.97 -11.71
CA PHE A 170 -13.14 -23.09 -11.39
C PHE A 170 -13.47 -22.16 -12.57
N LYS A 171 -14.74 -22.15 -13.03
CA LYS A 171 -15.17 -21.45 -14.25
C LYS A 171 -15.86 -20.11 -14.04
N GLY A 172 -16.06 -19.71 -12.81
CA GLY A 172 -16.58 -18.38 -12.48
C GLY A 172 -15.52 -17.27 -12.52
N THR A 173 -15.80 -16.16 -11.87
CA THR A 173 -14.82 -15.10 -11.55
C THR A 173 -14.20 -15.39 -10.19
N LEU A 174 -12.89 -15.42 -10.10
CA LEU A 174 -12.14 -15.72 -8.87
C LEU A 174 -11.00 -14.73 -8.69
N GLU A 175 -10.88 -14.15 -7.49
CA GLU A 175 -9.70 -13.36 -7.10
C GLU A 175 -8.99 -14.03 -5.92
N VAL A 176 -7.71 -14.35 -6.09
CA VAL A 176 -6.89 -15.09 -5.14
C VAL A 176 -5.68 -14.27 -4.72
N GLN A 177 -5.42 -14.22 -3.42
CA GLN A 177 -4.29 -13.51 -2.83
C GLN A 177 -3.20 -14.49 -2.42
N GLY A 178 -1.97 -14.13 -2.74
CA GLY A 178 -0.78 -14.89 -2.40
C GLY A 178 0.42 -13.98 -2.18
N GLU A 179 1.56 -14.60 -1.92
CA GLU A 179 2.82 -13.89 -1.81
C GLU A 179 3.78 -14.43 -2.86
N GLY A 180 4.27 -13.55 -3.74
CA GLY A 180 5.37 -13.82 -4.64
C GLY A 180 6.69 -13.72 -3.89
N ILE A 181 7.47 -14.77 -3.91
CA ILE A 181 8.70 -14.93 -3.14
C ILE A 181 9.88 -15.30 -4.04
N MET A 182 11.09 -15.09 -3.57
CA MET A 182 12.29 -15.72 -4.11
C MET A 182 12.76 -16.76 -3.09
N PRO A 183 12.78 -18.07 -3.43
CA PRO A 183 13.32 -19.09 -2.53
C PRO A 183 14.78 -18.81 -2.18
N ARG A 184 15.22 -19.15 -0.97
CA ARG A 184 16.61 -18.99 -0.53
C ARG A 184 17.58 -19.71 -1.45
N SER A 185 17.21 -20.91 -1.90
CA SER A 185 17.97 -21.70 -2.87
C SER A 185 18.10 -20.97 -4.23
N ALA A 186 17.03 -20.31 -4.70
CA ALA A 186 17.06 -19.52 -5.94
C ALA A 186 17.95 -18.27 -5.78
N LEU A 187 17.85 -17.57 -4.65
CA LEU A 187 18.71 -16.42 -4.33
C LEU A 187 20.20 -16.80 -4.34
N ARG A 188 20.55 -17.94 -3.70
CA ARG A 188 21.94 -18.45 -3.70
C ARG A 188 22.43 -18.72 -5.12
N ARG A 189 21.67 -19.50 -5.92
CA ARG A 189 22.04 -19.80 -7.32
C ARG A 189 22.19 -18.54 -8.17
N TYR A 190 21.29 -17.58 -8.02
CA TYR A 190 21.38 -16.31 -8.74
C TYR A 190 22.66 -15.54 -8.38
N ASN A 191 22.99 -15.46 -7.09
CA ASN A 191 24.14 -14.70 -6.59
C ASN A 191 25.50 -15.36 -6.95
N GLU A 192 25.54 -16.66 -7.24
CA GLU A 192 26.76 -17.35 -7.72
C GLU A 192 27.28 -16.80 -9.05
N HIS A 193 26.37 -16.21 -9.87
CA HIS A 193 26.70 -15.75 -11.22
C HIS A 193 26.42 -14.25 -11.44
N ALA A 194 25.86 -13.55 -10.43
CA ALA A 194 25.47 -12.16 -10.55
C ALA A 194 26.66 -11.21 -10.38
N GLU A 195 26.83 -10.23 -11.27
CA GLU A 195 27.78 -9.13 -11.10
C GLU A 195 27.43 -8.27 -9.87
N GLU A 196 26.13 -8.06 -9.62
CA GLU A 196 25.60 -7.36 -8.44
C GLU A 196 24.72 -8.34 -7.64
N PRO A 197 25.22 -8.95 -6.55
CA PRO A 197 24.44 -9.86 -5.74
C PRO A 197 23.21 -9.22 -5.10
N LEU A 198 22.08 -9.92 -5.13
CA LEU A 198 20.86 -9.53 -4.45
C LEU A 198 21.01 -9.73 -2.94
N LYS A 199 20.50 -8.78 -2.14
CA LYS A 199 20.78 -8.72 -0.70
C LYS A 199 19.87 -9.61 0.14
N ASN A 200 18.61 -9.75 -0.23
CA ASN A 200 17.66 -10.63 0.45
C ASN A 200 16.50 -11.03 -0.47
N GLU A 201 15.79 -12.08 -0.06
CA GLU A 201 14.71 -12.72 -0.81
C GLU A 201 13.54 -11.77 -1.09
N ARG A 202 13.10 -11.00 -0.08
CA ARG A 202 12.00 -10.05 -0.20
C ARG A 202 12.28 -8.96 -1.23
N ASN A 203 13.44 -8.30 -1.11
CA ASN A 203 13.82 -7.23 -2.04
C ASN A 203 14.06 -7.77 -3.44
N ALA A 204 14.57 -9.01 -3.53
CA ALA A 204 14.77 -9.70 -4.78
C ALA A 204 13.45 -9.98 -5.50
N ALA A 205 12.45 -10.53 -4.80
CA ALA A 205 11.12 -10.78 -5.34
C ALA A 205 10.40 -9.46 -5.69
N ALA A 206 10.37 -8.50 -4.76
CA ALA A 206 9.72 -7.21 -4.97
C ALA A 206 10.35 -6.41 -6.12
N GLY A 207 11.67 -6.42 -6.25
CA GLY A 207 12.38 -5.75 -7.34
C GLY A 207 12.13 -6.41 -8.69
N ALA A 208 11.96 -7.72 -8.75
CA ALA A 208 11.61 -8.43 -9.97
C ALA A 208 10.19 -8.11 -10.43
N LEU A 209 9.21 -8.26 -9.52
CA LEU A 209 7.79 -8.05 -9.83
C LEU A 209 7.46 -6.58 -10.10
N ARG A 210 8.29 -5.64 -9.66
CA ARG A 210 8.19 -4.20 -9.97
C ARG A 210 9.12 -3.75 -11.10
N SER A 211 9.80 -4.66 -11.77
CA SER A 211 10.55 -4.33 -12.98
C SER A 211 9.61 -4.17 -14.17
N LEU A 212 9.83 -3.16 -15.00
CA LEU A 212 9.10 -3.00 -16.25
C LEU A 212 9.49 -4.07 -17.28
N ASP A 213 10.63 -4.71 -17.10
CA ASP A 213 11.11 -5.82 -17.93
C ASP A 213 10.76 -7.17 -17.26
N PRO A 214 9.83 -7.94 -17.84
CA PRO A 214 9.45 -9.26 -17.29
C PRO A 214 10.58 -10.27 -17.29
N SER A 215 11.63 -10.11 -18.13
CA SER A 215 12.78 -11.00 -18.17
C SER A 215 13.54 -11.01 -16.83
N VAL A 216 13.50 -9.90 -16.09
CA VAL A 216 14.08 -9.80 -14.74
C VAL A 216 13.34 -10.74 -13.76
N ALA A 217 12.02 -10.86 -13.86
CA ALA A 217 11.26 -11.79 -13.03
C ALA A 217 11.54 -13.25 -13.43
N ALA A 218 11.61 -13.54 -14.73
CA ALA A 218 11.96 -14.86 -15.23
C ALA A 218 13.34 -15.32 -14.78
N SER A 219 14.36 -14.44 -14.83
CA SER A 219 15.75 -14.78 -14.45
C SER A 219 15.94 -15.05 -12.97
N ARG A 220 15.03 -14.59 -12.09
CA ARG A 220 15.14 -14.76 -10.64
C ARG A 220 14.48 -16.02 -10.11
N HIS A 221 13.82 -16.81 -10.96
CA HIS A 221 13.16 -18.06 -10.59
C HIS A 221 12.27 -17.91 -9.35
N LEU A 222 11.34 -16.96 -9.44
CA LEU A 222 10.38 -16.69 -8.37
C LEU A 222 9.39 -17.83 -8.19
N ASP A 223 8.82 -17.90 -6.99
CA ASP A 223 7.75 -18.81 -6.60
C ASP A 223 6.58 -18.02 -5.99
N ALA A 224 5.44 -18.66 -5.76
CA ALA A 224 4.30 -18.04 -5.10
C ALA A 224 3.53 -19.04 -4.25
N PHE A 225 3.09 -18.58 -3.07
CA PHE A 225 2.16 -19.32 -2.20
C PHE A 225 0.88 -18.53 -1.99
N PHE A 226 -0.26 -19.25 -2.03
CA PHE A 226 -1.58 -18.67 -1.94
C PHE A 226 -2.22 -18.98 -0.60
N TYR A 227 -2.89 -17.98 0.00
CA TYR A 227 -3.36 -18.05 1.37
C TYR A 227 -4.76 -17.45 1.59
N GLN A 228 -5.39 -16.88 0.55
CA GLN A 228 -6.71 -16.25 0.69
C GLN A 228 -7.45 -16.22 -0.64
N VAL A 229 -8.74 -16.56 -0.63
CA VAL A 229 -9.69 -16.20 -1.67
C VAL A 229 -10.30 -14.86 -1.29
N GLY A 230 -10.09 -13.84 -2.13
CA GLY A 230 -10.58 -12.48 -1.90
C GLY A 230 -11.99 -12.27 -2.45
N TYR A 231 -12.27 -12.88 -3.60
CA TYR A 231 -13.55 -12.77 -4.31
C TYR A 231 -13.86 -14.03 -5.09
N TRP A 232 -15.12 -14.41 -5.18
CA TRP A 232 -15.63 -15.47 -6.04
C TRP A 232 -17.04 -15.14 -6.54
N GLU A 233 -17.35 -15.59 -7.73
CA GLU A 233 -18.66 -15.55 -8.35
C GLU A 233 -18.79 -16.82 -9.20
N GLY A 234 -19.82 -17.63 -8.94
CA GLY A 234 -20.05 -18.90 -9.65
C GLY A 234 -20.38 -18.71 -11.13
N GLU A 235 -20.46 -19.79 -11.88
CA GLU A 235 -20.96 -19.77 -13.26
C GLU A 235 -22.39 -19.22 -13.29
N GLU A 236 -22.67 -18.25 -14.17
CA GLU A 236 -24.06 -17.97 -14.53
C GLU A 236 -24.61 -19.21 -15.22
N HIS A 237 -25.52 -19.93 -14.56
CA HIS A 237 -26.33 -20.94 -15.22
C HIS A 237 -27.17 -20.20 -16.26
N SER A 238 -26.80 -20.33 -17.53
CA SER A 238 -27.68 -19.94 -18.63
C SER A 238 -28.93 -20.81 -18.51
N ALA A 239 -29.99 -20.25 -17.92
CA ALA A 239 -31.31 -20.83 -18.11
C ALA A 239 -31.55 -20.89 -19.61
N GLU A 240 -31.79 -22.08 -20.13
CA GLU A 240 -32.29 -22.32 -21.47
C GLU A 240 -33.70 -21.72 -21.57
N ASP A 241 -33.80 -20.40 -21.66
CA ASP A 241 -34.96 -19.69 -22.17
C ASP A 241 -34.49 -18.38 -22.76
N GLY A 242 -34.61 -18.26 -24.06
CA GLY A 242 -34.13 -17.13 -24.85
C GLY A 242 -34.68 -15.79 -24.39
N HIS A 243 -33.79 -14.83 -24.35
CA HIS A 243 -33.86 -13.42 -24.04
C HIS A 243 -33.35 -13.06 -22.63
N SER A 244 -32.05 -12.99 -22.48
CA SER A 244 -31.47 -11.99 -21.61
C SER A 244 -30.11 -11.55 -22.17
N VAL A 245 -30.07 -10.31 -22.60
CA VAL A 245 -28.84 -9.54 -22.82
C VAL A 245 -28.11 -9.50 -21.48
N ALA A 246 -26.87 -10.01 -21.47
CA ALA A 246 -26.00 -9.92 -20.31
C ALA A 246 -25.88 -8.44 -19.90
N LYS A 247 -26.59 -8.05 -18.85
CA LYS A 247 -26.34 -6.78 -18.17
C LYS A 247 -25.08 -7.01 -17.33
N GLU A 248 -23.97 -6.39 -17.74
CA GLU A 248 -22.84 -6.16 -16.85
C GLU A 248 -23.40 -5.55 -15.56
N ARG A 249 -23.36 -6.31 -14.46
CA ARG A 249 -23.68 -5.75 -13.14
C ARG A 249 -22.55 -4.78 -12.78
N PRO A 250 -22.88 -3.55 -12.37
CA PRO A 250 -21.85 -2.60 -11.97
C PRO A 250 -21.01 -3.16 -10.82
N ILE A 251 -19.72 -2.96 -10.91
CA ILE A 251 -18.68 -3.37 -9.93
C ILE A 251 -19.02 -2.90 -8.49
N GLU A 252 -19.90 -1.94 -8.33
CA GLU A 252 -20.33 -1.35 -7.05
C GLU A 252 -21.16 -2.27 -6.15
N THR A 253 -21.90 -3.21 -6.72
CA THR A 253 -22.76 -4.14 -5.94
C THR A 253 -21.94 -5.18 -5.17
N ILE A 254 -20.69 -5.39 -5.54
CA ILE A 254 -19.85 -6.49 -5.06
C ILE A 254 -18.95 -6.03 -3.89
N ALA A 255 -18.59 -4.74 -3.83
CA ALA A 255 -17.89 -4.17 -2.69
C ALA A 255 -18.75 -4.11 -1.40
N ALA A 256 -20.08 -4.17 -1.53
CA ALA A 256 -21.02 -4.16 -0.41
C ALA A 256 -21.02 -5.44 0.42
N VAL A 257 -20.61 -6.58 -0.14
CA VAL A 257 -20.54 -7.87 0.57
C VAL A 257 -19.46 -7.88 1.67
N HIS A 258 -18.45 -7.02 1.56
CA HIS A 258 -17.34 -6.94 2.53
C HIS A 258 -17.34 -5.70 3.43
N HIS A 259 -18.25 -4.75 3.24
CA HIS A 259 -18.34 -3.52 4.04
C HIS A 259 -19.59 -3.40 4.92
N GLY A 260 -20.18 -4.53 5.32
CA GLY A 260 -21.26 -4.54 6.31
C GLY A 260 -20.80 -3.95 7.65
N SER A 261 -20.97 -2.64 7.84
CA SER A 261 -21.07 -2.08 9.17
C SER A 261 -22.42 -2.52 9.77
N SER A 262 -22.35 -3.37 10.77
CA SER A 262 -23.44 -3.76 11.68
C SER A 262 -24.65 -4.48 11.07
N GLY A 263 -24.72 -5.76 11.33
CA GLY A 263 -25.98 -6.50 11.43
C GLY A 263 -26.47 -7.14 10.14
N ALA A 264 -26.43 -8.42 10.14
CA ALA A 264 -26.78 -9.42 9.16
C ALA A 264 -25.67 -9.73 8.15
N ALA A 265 -24.89 -10.75 8.49
CA ALA A 265 -24.12 -11.48 7.49
C ALA A 265 -25.07 -11.87 6.35
N GLN A 266 -24.87 -11.29 5.16
CA GLN A 266 -25.45 -11.93 3.98
C GLN A 266 -24.94 -13.37 3.96
N PRO A 267 -25.79 -14.35 3.67
CA PRO A 267 -25.42 -15.72 3.80
C PRO A 267 -24.23 -16.02 2.90
N LEU A 268 -23.16 -16.56 3.49
CA LEU A 268 -22.11 -17.31 2.81
C LEU A 268 -22.71 -18.58 2.11
N ALA A 269 -24.01 -18.58 1.87
CA ALA A 269 -24.79 -19.70 1.37
C ALA A 269 -24.30 -20.21 0.01
N ASP A 270 -23.60 -19.37 -0.76
CA ASP A 270 -23.08 -19.70 -2.08
C ASP A 270 -21.54 -19.77 -2.12
N ALA A 271 -20.87 -19.66 -0.97
CA ALA A 271 -19.42 -19.81 -0.92
C ALA A 271 -19.01 -21.26 -1.15
N PRO A 272 -17.98 -21.53 -1.99
CA PRO A 272 -17.49 -22.89 -2.23
C PRO A 272 -16.82 -23.52 -1.00
N PHE A 273 -16.73 -22.80 0.11
CA PHE A 273 -16.14 -23.20 1.38
C PHE A 273 -16.76 -22.43 2.55
N SER A 274 -16.79 -23.06 3.73
CA SER A 274 -17.33 -22.49 4.98
C SER A 274 -16.28 -22.30 6.07
N THR A 275 -15.09 -22.88 5.87
CA THR A 275 -13.97 -22.83 6.79
C THR A 275 -12.68 -22.48 6.07
N GLU A 276 -11.65 -22.04 6.82
CA GLU A 276 -10.30 -21.82 6.29
C GLU A 276 -9.70 -23.10 5.72
N GLU A 277 -9.93 -24.24 6.38
CA GLU A 277 -9.47 -25.53 5.91
C GLU A 277 -10.06 -25.88 4.54
N GLU A 278 -11.35 -25.68 4.36
CA GLU A 278 -12.04 -25.89 3.07
C GLU A 278 -11.56 -24.89 2.01
N MET A 279 -11.28 -23.65 2.38
CA MET A 279 -10.70 -22.65 1.47
C MET A 279 -9.32 -23.10 0.97
N PHE A 280 -8.45 -23.60 1.84
CA PHE A 280 -7.16 -24.13 1.39
C PHE A 280 -7.32 -25.35 0.48
N ARG A 281 -8.27 -26.24 0.76
CA ARG A 281 -8.59 -27.36 -0.12
C ARG A 281 -9.09 -26.87 -1.48
N PHE A 282 -9.99 -25.89 -1.49
CA PHE A 282 -10.45 -25.23 -2.72
C PHE A 282 -9.29 -24.60 -3.52
N LEU A 283 -8.34 -23.94 -2.87
CA LEU A 283 -7.14 -23.43 -3.54
C LEU A 283 -6.33 -24.56 -4.18
N GLN A 284 -6.08 -25.66 -3.45
CA GLN A 284 -5.34 -26.82 -3.96
C GLN A 284 -6.08 -27.50 -5.14
N ASP A 285 -7.40 -27.69 -5.05
CA ASP A 285 -8.23 -28.26 -6.12
C ASP A 285 -8.21 -27.37 -7.39
N ASN A 286 -7.94 -26.07 -7.23
CA ASN A 286 -7.73 -25.13 -8.31
C ASN A 286 -6.25 -24.91 -8.67
N HIS A 287 -5.38 -25.84 -8.30
CA HIS A 287 -3.96 -25.88 -8.67
C HIS A 287 -3.11 -24.74 -8.10
N PHE A 288 -3.60 -24.01 -7.09
CA PHE A 288 -2.80 -23.03 -6.39
C PHE A 288 -1.84 -23.72 -5.41
N ARG A 289 -0.59 -23.29 -5.41
CA ARG A 289 0.39 -23.79 -4.47
C ARG A 289 0.13 -23.23 -3.07
N VAL A 290 -0.15 -24.13 -2.13
CA VAL A 290 -0.33 -23.82 -0.72
C VAL A 290 0.87 -24.40 0.04
N HIS A 291 1.42 -23.66 1.00
CA HIS A 291 2.55 -24.16 1.78
C HIS A 291 2.11 -25.29 2.70
N PRO A 292 2.91 -26.38 2.85
CA PRO A 292 2.53 -27.55 3.65
C PRO A 292 2.46 -27.27 5.17
N PHE A 293 3.08 -26.19 5.65
CA PHE A 293 2.88 -25.76 7.03
C PHE A 293 1.53 -25.08 7.19
N LEU A 294 0.54 -25.87 7.54
CA LEU A 294 -0.80 -25.44 7.95
C LEU A 294 -1.16 -26.21 9.21
N ARG A 295 -1.50 -25.50 10.31
CA ARG A 295 -1.85 -26.13 11.59
C ARG A 295 -3.23 -25.69 12.01
N ARG A 296 -4.18 -26.63 12.05
CA ARG A 296 -5.46 -26.43 12.72
C ARG A 296 -5.25 -26.50 14.22
N CYS A 297 -5.71 -25.49 14.94
CA CYS A 297 -5.51 -25.34 16.38
C CYS A 297 -6.89 -25.20 17.07
N HIS A 298 -7.17 -26.07 18.04
CA HIS A 298 -8.44 -26.09 18.75
C HIS A 298 -8.45 -25.23 20.02
N ASN A 299 -7.29 -24.73 20.41
CA ASN A 299 -7.10 -23.90 21.62
C ASN A 299 -5.83 -23.06 21.55
N GLY A 300 -5.64 -22.19 22.55
CA GLY A 300 -4.52 -21.25 22.59
C GLY A 300 -3.16 -21.93 22.74
N GLU A 301 -3.06 -23.06 23.46
CA GLU A 301 -1.78 -23.75 23.61
C GLU A 301 -1.31 -24.37 22.29
N GLU A 302 -2.22 -24.88 21.46
CA GLU A 302 -1.88 -25.39 20.14
C GLU A 302 -1.44 -24.27 19.19
N VAL A 303 -2.07 -23.09 19.28
CA VAL A 303 -1.64 -21.88 18.54
C VAL A 303 -0.22 -21.47 18.94
N LEU A 304 0.07 -21.42 20.24
CA LEU A 304 1.41 -21.06 20.72
C LEU A 304 2.45 -22.12 20.38
N SER A 305 2.07 -23.41 20.40
CA SER A 305 2.92 -24.49 19.93
C SER A 305 3.28 -24.34 18.46
N ALA A 306 2.30 -24.00 17.60
CA ALA A 306 2.54 -23.76 16.17
C ALA A 306 3.46 -22.56 15.93
N ILE A 307 3.33 -21.48 16.73
CA ILE A 307 4.24 -20.33 16.67
C ILE A 307 5.68 -20.75 16.96
N ARG A 308 5.91 -21.51 18.04
CA ARG A 308 7.24 -21.99 18.43
C ARG A 308 7.82 -22.98 17.42
N GLU A 309 6.97 -23.81 16.81
CA GLU A 309 7.37 -24.73 15.72
C GLU A 309 7.93 -23.92 14.54
N VAL A 310 7.25 -22.88 14.07
CA VAL A 310 7.74 -22.03 12.98
C VAL A 310 9.02 -21.28 13.36
N GLU A 311 9.09 -20.77 14.59
CA GLU A 311 10.30 -20.09 15.08
C GLU A 311 11.55 -21.00 15.01
N THR A 312 11.38 -22.27 15.28
CA THR A 312 12.45 -23.28 15.18
C THR A 312 12.78 -23.63 13.74
N LEU A 313 11.75 -23.80 12.90
CA LEU A 313 11.90 -24.27 11.52
C LEU A 313 12.31 -23.15 10.54
N ARG A 314 12.16 -21.88 10.92
CA ARG A 314 12.29 -20.73 9.99
C ARG A 314 13.65 -20.65 9.27
N GLU A 315 14.72 -21.17 9.85
CA GLU A 315 16.05 -21.20 9.22
C GLU A 315 16.23 -22.37 8.25
N GLU A 316 15.43 -23.44 8.40
CA GLU A 316 15.48 -24.64 7.59
C GLU A 316 14.58 -24.55 6.35
N ILE A 317 13.51 -23.76 6.43
CA ILE A 317 12.56 -23.59 5.34
C ILE A 317 13.18 -22.76 4.20
N ASP A 318 13.00 -23.20 2.97
CA ASP A 318 13.53 -22.51 1.76
C ASP A 318 12.77 -21.21 1.39
N VAL A 319 11.97 -20.67 2.32
CA VAL A 319 11.23 -19.43 2.15
C VAL A 319 11.46 -18.49 3.33
N ALA A 320 11.56 -17.19 3.04
CA ALA A 320 11.67 -16.18 4.07
C ALA A 320 10.32 -16.00 4.77
N THR A 321 10.33 -16.07 6.11
CA THR A 321 9.15 -15.82 6.95
C THR A 321 9.51 -14.90 8.12
N ASP A 322 8.65 -13.92 8.39
CA ASP A 322 8.81 -12.93 9.46
C ASP A 322 7.87 -13.18 10.65
N GLY A 323 7.10 -14.30 10.62
CA GLY A 323 6.18 -14.65 11.67
C GLY A 323 5.19 -15.74 11.30
N VAL A 324 4.09 -15.78 12.04
CA VAL A 324 2.96 -16.69 11.86
C VAL A 324 1.68 -15.87 11.72
N VAL A 325 0.84 -16.21 10.76
CA VAL A 325 -0.52 -15.66 10.67
C VAL A 325 -1.49 -16.63 11.34
N ILE A 326 -2.31 -16.12 12.24
CA ILE A 326 -3.35 -16.88 12.94
C ILE A 326 -4.70 -16.36 12.47
N LYS A 327 -5.56 -17.25 11.99
CA LYS A 327 -6.88 -16.93 11.46
C LYS A 327 -7.95 -17.75 12.17
N VAL A 328 -9.12 -17.19 12.39
CA VAL A 328 -10.30 -17.95 12.83
C VAL A 328 -10.74 -18.89 11.71
N ASN A 329 -11.01 -20.16 12.02
CA ASN A 329 -11.36 -21.17 11.02
C ASN A 329 -12.75 -20.96 10.41
N ASP A 330 -13.78 -20.74 11.22
CA ASP A 330 -15.19 -20.62 10.76
C ASP A 330 -15.47 -19.24 10.13
N LEU A 331 -15.99 -19.22 8.89
CA LEU A 331 -16.22 -17.98 8.14
C LEU A 331 -17.42 -17.19 8.67
N ARG A 332 -18.43 -17.80 9.29
CA ARG A 332 -19.56 -17.09 9.91
C ARG A 332 -19.06 -16.33 11.15
N THR A 333 -18.14 -16.93 11.90
CA THR A 333 -17.47 -16.26 13.01
C THR A 333 -16.64 -15.07 12.52
N ARG A 334 -15.95 -15.18 11.37
CA ARG A 334 -15.25 -14.04 10.75
C ARG A 334 -16.21 -12.91 10.36
N ALA A 335 -17.37 -13.24 9.82
CA ALA A 335 -18.40 -12.27 9.49
C ALA A 335 -18.91 -11.52 10.72
N LEU A 336 -19.12 -12.23 11.85
CA LEU A 336 -19.46 -11.59 13.14
C LEU A 336 -18.38 -10.61 13.61
N LEU A 337 -17.10 -11.01 13.56
CA LEU A 337 -15.97 -10.21 14.04
C LEU A 337 -15.70 -8.98 13.17
N GLY A 338 -15.88 -9.11 11.86
CA GLY A 338 -15.74 -8.04 10.88
C GLY A 338 -14.32 -7.47 10.79
N PHE A 339 -14.25 -6.20 10.42
CA PHE A 339 -13.00 -5.50 10.09
C PHE A 339 -12.87 -4.20 10.89
N THR A 340 -11.65 -3.74 11.03
CA THR A 340 -11.32 -2.34 11.34
C THR A 340 -11.10 -1.58 10.03
N ALA A 341 -10.84 -0.29 10.09
CA ALA A 341 -10.47 0.49 8.89
C ALA A 341 -9.19 -0.01 8.19
N LYS A 342 -8.35 -0.82 8.86
CA LYS A 342 -7.03 -1.22 8.35
C LYS A 342 -6.81 -2.72 8.28
N PHE A 343 -7.46 -3.51 9.12
CA PHE A 343 -7.22 -4.95 9.22
C PHE A 343 -8.45 -5.74 9.71
N PRO A 344 -8.56 -7.03 9.37
CA PRO A 344 -9.60 -7.92 9.88
C PRO A 344 -9.42 -8.17 11.38
N ARG A 345 -10.52 -8.35 12.12
CA ARG A 345 -10.48 -8.69 13.56
C ARG A 345 -10.31 -10.20 13.80
N TRP A 346 -10.58 -10.99 12.78
CA TRP A 346 -10.53 -12.45 12.80
C TRP A 346 -9.16 -13.04 12.42
N ALA A 347 -8.18 -12.19 12.12
CA ALA A 347 -6.81 -12.61 11.80
C ALA A 347 -5.79 -11.68 12.49
N ILE A 348 -4.69 -12.27 12.93
CA ILE A 348 -3.58 -11.57 13.56
C ILE A 348 -2.25 -12.15 13.07
N ALA A 349 -1.23 -11.32 12.96
CA ALA A 349 0.13 -11.72 12.63
C ALA A 349 1.01 -11.65 13.87
N PHE A 350 1.46 -12.80 14.35
CA PHE A 350 2.54 -12.87 15.33
C PHE A 350 3.87 -12.67 14.62
N LYS A 351 4.60 -11.65 15.03
CA LYS A 351 5.92 -11.35 14.45
C LYS A 351 7.01 -11.80 15.39
N PHE A 352 7.96 -12.57 14.86
CA PHE A 352 9.13 -12.96 15.61
C PHE A 352 9.95 -11.75 16.04
N PRO A 353 10.67 -11.85 17.17
CA PRO A 353 11.62 -10.83 17.56
C PRO A 353 12.62 -10.60 16.41
N PRO A 354 12.90 -9.34 16.07
CA PRO A 354 13.91 -9.04 15.08
C PRO A 354 15.27 -9.52 15.56
N GLN A 355 16.10 -10.01 14.63
CA GLN A 355 17.45 -10.44 14.93
C GLN A 355 18.26 -9.27 15.52
N GLU A 356 18.87 -9.49 16.67
CA GLU A 356 19.76 -8.55 17.34
C GLU A 356 21.22 -8.99 17.17
N VAL A 357 22.07 -8.07 16.80
CA VAL A 357 23.52 -8.34 16.64
C VAL A 357 24.32 -7.24 17.33
N VAL A 358 25.56 -7.58 17.65
CA VAL A 358 26.50 -6.65 18.27
C VAL A 358 27.53 -6.19 17.25
N THR A 359 27.77 -4.88 17.21
CA THR A 359 28.79 -4.27 16.36
C THR A 359 29.47 -3.11 17.11
N VAL A 360 30.41 -2.45 16.46
CA VAL A 360 31.14 -1.29 17.04
C VAL A 360 30.71 0.00 16.35
N LEU A 361 30.42 1.04 17.14
CA LEU A 361 30.17 2.38 16.64
C LEU A 361 31.48 3.09 16.27
N LYS A 362 31.71 3.31 14.98
CA LYS A 362 32.96 3.96 14.48
C LYS A 362 32.85 5.48 14.43
N ALA A 363 31.70 6.02 14.03
CA ALA A 363 31.52 7.48 13.90
C ALA A 363 30.03 7.84 14.02
N VAL A 364 29.75 9.12 14.19
CA VAL A 364 28.43 9.70 14.10
C VAL A 364 28.41 10.77 13.01
N GLU A 365 27.56 10.59 12.01
CA GLU A 365 27.29 11.60 10.99
C GLU A 365 26.06 12.41 11.38
N TRP A 366 26.14 13.71 11.26
CA TRP A 366 25.03 14.63 11.48
C TRP A 366 24.45 15.06 10.14
N ASN A 367 23.23 14.61 9.83
CA ASN A 367 22.59 14.84 8.54
C ASN A 367 21.53 15.92 8.65
N VAL A 368 21.47 16.83 7.67
CA VAL A 368 20.50 17.92 7.63
C VAL A 368 19.34 17.54 6.71
N GLY A 369 18.15 17.47 7.27
CA GLY A 369 16.92 17.17 6.50
C GLY A 369 16.28 18.42 5.88
N ARG A 370 15.20 18.22 5.14
CA ARG A 370 14.45 19.26 4.41
C ARG A 370 14.02 20.45 5.28
N THR A 371 13.60 20.19 6.49
CA THR A 371 13.14 21.21 7.45
C THR A 371 14.27 21.84 8.25
N GLY A 372 15.52 21.58 7.87
CA GLY A 372 16.70 22.01 8.64
C GLY A 372 17.00 21.13 9.86
N LYS A 373 16.18 20.13 10.16
CA LYS A 373 16.41 19.24 11.30
C LYS A 373 17.71 18.46 11.11
N VAL A 374 18.60 18.57 12.10
CA VAL A 374 19.90 17.87 12.13
C VAL A 374 19.75 16.60 12.95
N THR A 375 19.91 15.45 12.30
CA THR A 375 19.73 14.14 12.93
C THR A 375 21.01 13.31 12.91
N PRO A 376 21.34 12.63 14.03
CA PRO A 376 22.51 11.77 14.10
C PRO A 376 22.25 10.41 13.46
N THR A 377 23.23 9.93 12.69
CA THR A 377 23.28 8.58 12.12
C THR A 377 24.56 7.91 12.58
N ALA A 378 24.46 6.74 13.18
CA ALA A 378 25.59 5.92 13.55
C ALA A 378 26.25 5.32 12.29
N VAL A 379 27.56 5.43 12.19
CA VAL A 379 28.40 4.66 11.27
C VAL A 379 28.98 3.49 12.05
N LEU A 380 28.67 2.30 11.62
CA LEU A 380 28.99 1.06 12.33
C LEU A 380 30.06 0.26 11.59
N GLU A 381 30.79 -0.56 12.32
CA GLU A 381 31.49 -1.67 11.71
C GLU A 381 30.48 -2.56 10.98
N PRO A 382 30.69 -2.86 9.67
CA PRO A 382 29.71 -3.60 8.90
C PRO A 382 29.42 -4.97 9.52
N VAL A 383 28.13 -5.28 9.72
CA VAL A 383 27.68 -6.54 10.30
C VAL A 383 26.46 -7.04 9.53
N ASP A 384 26.34 -8.35 9.41
CA ASP A 384 25.18 -8.97 8.77
C ASP A 384 24.00 -9.06 9.75
N ILE A 385 22.80 -8.67 9.29
CA ILE A 385 21.53 -8.87 9.99
C ILE A 385 20.51 -9.43 9.01
N GLY A 386 20.29 -10.73 9.07
CA GLY A 386 19.32 -11.40 8.20
C GLY A 386 19.68 -11.27 6.71
N GLY A 387 20.92 -11.57 6.34
CA GLY A 387 21.43 -11.48 4.97
C GLY A 387 21.69 -10.07 4.45
N VAL A 388 21.53 -9.03 5.29
CA VAL A 388 21.78 -7.64 4.90
C VAL A 388 22.97 -7.06 5.67
N GLN A 389 23.98 -6.60 4.95
CA GLN A 389 25.11 -5.86 5.52
C GLN A 389 24.64 -4.51 6.04
N VAL A 390 24.68 -4.32 7.35
CA VAL A 390 24.31 -3.08 8.02
C VAL A 390 25.59 -2.34 8.45
N SER A 391 25.79 -1.13 7.91
CA SER A 391 26.89 -0.24 8.25
C SER A 391 26.43 1.09 8.84
N ARG A 392 25.11 1.31 8.92
CA ARG A 392 24.52 2.55 9.46
C ARG A 392 23.26 2.24 10.26
N ALA A 393 23.03 2.98 11.35
CA ALA A 393 21.82 2.88 12.16
C ALA A 393 21.35 4.26 12.62
N THR A 394 20.05 4.40 12.88
CA THR A 394 19.53 5.65 13.44
C THR A 394 19.90 5.81 14.92
N LEU A 395 20.18 7.04 15.30
CA LEU A 395 20.38 7.47 16.70
C LEU A 395 19.24 8.39 17.16
N ASN A 396 18.19 8.57 16.35
CA ASN A 396 17.03 9.40 16.58
C ASN A 396 17.33 10.88 16.89
N ASN A 397 17.95 11.18 18.03
CA ASN A 397 18.34 12.52 18.47
C ASN A 397 19.46 12.43 19.53
N TYR A 398 19.97 13.58 19.94
CA TYR A 398 21.07 13.63 20.91
C TYR A 398 20.68 13.13 22.31
N ASP A 399 19.45 13.36 22.74
CA ASP A 399 18.95 12.89 24.04
C ASP A 399 18.84 11.36 24.08
N ASP A 400 18.50 10.73 22.95
CA ASP A 400 18.50 9.27 22.81
C ASP A 400 19.92 8.69 22.89
N ILE A 401 20.92 9.39 22.33
CA ILE A 401 22.34 9.05 22.48
C ILE A 401 22.72 9.03 23.96
N LEU A 402 22.37 10.09 24.69
CA LEU A 402 22.67 10.19 26.13
C LEU A 402 21.93 9.12 26.94
N ARG A 403 20.65 8.93 26.67
CA ARG A 403 19.80 7.93 27.35
C ARG A 403 20.33 6.51 27.21
N LYS A 404 20.81 6.16 26.01
CA LYS A 404 21.37 4.83 25.70
C LYS A 404 22.86 4.71 26.03
N GLY A 405 23.48 5.77 26.53
CA GLY A 405 24.92 5.79 26.85
C GLY A 405 25.81 5.54 25.64
N VAL A 406 25.39 5.98 24.44
CA VAL A 406 26.11 5.68 23.19
C VAL A 406 27.38 6.48 23.11
N ARG A 407 28.53 5.81 22.87
CA ARG A 407 29.88 6.42 22.79
C ARG A 407 30.58 5.88 21.53
N LEU A 408 31.46 6.69 20.96
CA LEU A 408 32.34 6.24 19.86
C LEU A 408 33.25 5.10 20.35
N ASN A 409 33.52 4.17 19.48
CA ASN A 409 34.28 2.93 19.71
C ASN A 409 33.65 1.96 20.72
N ALA A 410 32.42 2.24 21.22
CA ALA A 410 31.68 1.33 22.07
C ALA A 410 31.05 0.19 21.25
N ARG A 411 30.89 -0.96 21.92
CA ARG A 411 30.08 -2.05 21.41
C ARG A 411 28.59 -1.71 21.60
N VAL A 412 27.82 -1.79 20.53
CA VAL A 412 26.41 -1.47 20.53
C VAL A 412 25.62 -2.65 20.02
N LYS A 413 24.45 -2.90 20.64
CA LYS A 413 23.49 -3.86 20.18
C LYS A 413 22.54 -3.15 19.21
N ILE A 414 22.37 -3.73 18.03
CA ILE A 414 21.52 -3.18 16.98
C ILE A 414 20.50 -4.20 16.50
N ARG A 415 19.40 -3.71 15.95
CA ARG A 415 18.41 -4.51 15.22
C ARG A 415 17.86 -3.71 14.04
N ARG A 416 17.13 -4.39 13.15
CA ARG A 416 16.35 -3.73 12.09
C ARG A 416 14.91 -3.53 12.57
N SER A 417 14.54 -2.28 12.86
CA SER A 417 13.17 -1.92 13.24
C SER A 417 12.21 -2.18 12.07
N ASN A 418 11.12 -2.93 12.32
CA ASN A 418 10.21 -3.42 11.30
C ASN A 418 10.90 -4.10 10.10
N GLU A 419 12.08 -4.71 10.34
CA GLU A 419 12.93 -5.39 9.35
C GLU A 419 13.50 -4.48 8.25
N VAL A 420 13.38 -3.17 8.40
CA VAL A 420 13.80 -2.17 7.41
C VAL A 420 14.89 -1.24 7.94
N ILE A 421 14.63 -0.52 9.05
CA ILE A 421 15.51 0.56 9.53
C ILE A 421 16.38 0.04 10.67
N PRO A 422 17.73 0.02 10.51
CA PRO A 422 18.63 -0.31 11.61
C PRO A 422 18.57 0.75 12.71
N GLU A 423 18.47 0.31 13.96
CA GLU A 423 18.49 1.16 15.16
C GLU A 423 19.41 0.60 16.23
N ILE A 424 20.04 1.48 17.00
CA ILE A 424 20.80 1.10 18.20
C ILE A 424 19.81 0.94 19.34
N LEU A 425 19.86 -0.22 20.00
CA LEU A 425 19.05 -0.54 21.18
C LEU A 425 19.71 -0.05 22.47
N GLU A 426 20.91 -0.50 22.68
CA GLU A 426 21.69 -0.23 23.88
C GLU A 426 23.20 -0.25 23.60
N THR A 427 23.97 0.32 24.50
CA THR A 427 25.41 0.22 24.53
C THR A 427 25.80 -0.88 25.50
N LEU A 428 26.67 -1.78 25.08
CA LEU A 428 27.23 -2.81 25.94
C LEU A 428 28.42 -2.28 26.70
N GLU A 429 28.71 -2.88 27.87
CA GLU A 429 29.86 -2.51 28.66
C GLU A 429 31.15 -2.55 27.81
N THR A 430 31.80 -1.41 27.71
CA THR A 430 33.09 -1.22 27.02
C THR A 430 33.93 -0.32 27.92
N PRO A 431 35.21 -0.63 28.19
CA PRO A 431 36.07 0.20 29.04
C PRO A 431 36.06 1.64 28.55
N GLU A 432 35.85 2.60 29.45
CA GLU A 432 35.75 4.03 29.11
C GLU A 432 37.01 4.60 28.45
N GLU A 433 38.18 4.09 28.82
CA GLU A 433 39.50 4.44 28.25
C GLU A 433 39.61 4.16 26.74
N HIS A 434 38.73 3.32 26.18
CA HIS A 434 38.70 2.98 24.75
C HIS A 434 37.53 3.69 24.01
N THR A 435 36.71 4.48 24.70
CA THR A 435 35.55 5.11 24.14
C THR A 435 35.59 6.63 24.26
N GLU A 436 34.92 7.33 23.32
CA GLU A 436 34.80 8.78 23.32
C GLU A 436 33.35 9.24 23.40
N ALA A 437 33.07 10.30 24.15
CA ALA A 437 31.76 10.90 24.20
C ALA A 437 31.40 11.57 22.86
N ILE A 438 30.16 11.33 22.40
CA ILE A 438 29.64 11.99 21.20
C ILE A 438 29.33 13.44 21.56
N ARG A 439 29.89 14.37 20.83
CA ARG A 439 29.68 15.82 21.05
C ARG A 439 28.45 16.29 20.29
N LYS A 440 27.62 17.11 20.94
CA LYS A 440 26.51 17.81 20.32
C LYS A 440 27.04 18.86 19.33
N PRO A 441 26.60 18.88 18.06
CA PRO A 441 27.11 19.84 17.10
C PRO A 441 26.59 21.25 17.43
N THR A 442 27.44 22.26 17.37
CA THR A 442 27.10 23.67 17.56
C THR A 442 26.87 24.41 16.25
N HIS A 443 27.43 23.88 15.17
CA HIS A 443 27.34 24.46 13.83
C HIS A 443 26.84 23.41 12.85
N CYS A 444 26.12 23.86 11.82
CA CYS A 444 25.58 23.01 10.77
C CYS A 444 26.74 22.33 10.01
N PRO A 445 26.73 20.99 9.88
CA PRO A 445 27.81 20.27 9.22
C PRO A 445 27.88 20.55 7.71
N ALA A 446 26.80 21.07 7.12
CA ALA A 446 26.73 21.34 5.69
C ALA A 446 27.03 22.79 5.30
N CYS A 447 26.60 23.78 6.09
CA CYS A 447 26.73 25.18 5.72
C CYS A 447 27.43 26.04 6.77
N GLY A 448 27.85 25.49 7.93
CA GLY A 448 28.54 26.19 8.98
C GLY A 448 27.73 27.19 9.81
N ALA A 449 26.44 27.36 9.54
CA ALA A 449 25.57 28.23 10.32
C ALA A 449 25.41 27.73 11.76
N GLU A 450 25.30 28.63 12.73
CA GLU A 450 25.01 28.28 14.12
C GLU A 450 23.66 27.55 14.22
N LEU A 451 23.59 26.47 15.00
CA LEU A 451 22.40 25.62 15.12
C LEU A 451 21.49 26.13 16.23
N ILE A 452 20.17 26.00 15.98
CA ILE A 452 19.14 26.31 16.95
C ILE A 452 18.69 24.99 17.60
N TYR A 453 18.48 25.04 18.92
CA TYR A 453 18.04 23.92 19.72
C TYR A 453 16.58 24.14 20.17
N ASP A 454 15.70 23.27 19.76
CA ASP A 454 14.32 23.27 20.20
C ASP A 454 13.98 21.91 20.84
N ARG A 455 13.88 21.89 22.18
CA ARG A 455 13.69 20.68 23.00
C ARG A 455 14.75 19.63 22.64
N VAL A 456 14.32 18.45 22.16
CA VAL A 456 15.19 17.33 21.77
C VAL A 456 15.74 17.45 20.34
N HIS A 457 15.34 18.48 19.59
CA HIS A 457 15.66 18.64 18.19
C HIS A 457 16.71 19.74 17.96
N ILE A 458 17.48 19.56 16.92
CA ILE A 458 18.52 20.49 16.47
C ILE A 458 18.15 20.94 15.06
N TYR A 459 18.23 22.24 14.79
CA TYR A 459 17.87 22.81 13.49
C TYR A 459 18.95 23.73 12.94
N CYS A 460 19.17 23.64 11.63
CA CYS A 460 19.91 24.63 10.87
C CYS A 460 18.94 25.72 10.39
N PRO A 461 19.08 26.97 10.82
CA PRO A 461 18.18 28.08 10.44
C PRO A 461 18.37 28.54 9.00
N ASN A 462 19.48 28.20 8.35
CA ASN A 462 19.86 28.69 7.03
C ASN A 462 19.10 28.00 5.90
N SER A 463 17.75 28.12 5.91
CA SER A 463 16.84 27.35 5.07
C SER A 463 17.00 27.59 3.57
N LEU A 464 17.47 28.76 3.14
CA LEU A 464 17.58 29.16 1.74
C LEU A 464 18.99 28.98 1.13
N SER A 465 20.00 28.70 1.95
CA SER A 465 21.39 28.57 1.47
C SER A 465 22.07 27.28 1.92
N CYS A 466 21.46 26.51 2.80
CA CYS A 466 21.97 25.21 3.21
C CYS A 466 21.70 24.15 2.13
N ARG A 467 22.76 23.68 1.47
CA ARG A 467 22.69 22.78 0.31
C ARG A 467 21.74 21.57 0.51
N PRO A 468 21.81 20.77 1.60
CA PRO A 468 20.88 19.67 1.81
C PRO A 468 19.42 20.11 1.94
N GLN A 469 19.16 21.28 2.53
CA GLN A 469 17.81 21.82 2.64
C GLN A 469 17.27 22.24 1.28
N LEU A 470 18.08 22.89 0.45
CA LEU A 470 17.73 23.26 -0.93
C LEU A 470 17.42 22.03 -1.77
N ILE A 471 18.30 21.03 -1.77
CA ILE A 471 18.09 19.78 -2.53
C ILE A 471 16.78 19.13 -2.10
N SER A 472 16.61 18.90 -0.80
CA SER A 472 15.41 18.24 -0.27
C SER A 472 14.13 19.03 -0.54
N ARG A 473 14.19 20.37 -0.57
CA ARG A 473 13.06 21.24 -0.93
C ARG A 473 12.72 21.10 -2.41
N LEU A 474 13.71 21.10 -3.30
CA LEU A 474 13.51 20.94 -4.74
C LEU A 474 13.02 19.53 -5.08
N VAL A 475 13.50 18.48 -4.40
CA VAL A 475 12.99 17.11 -4.52
C VAL A 475 11.52 17.05 -4.11
N HIS A 476 11.17 17.67 -2.98
CA HIS A 476 9.76 17.73 -2.54
C HIS A 476 8.89 18.49 -3.54
N PHE A 477 9.37 19.66 -4.01
CA PHE A 477 8.68 20.47 -5.00
C PHE A 477 8.40 19.68 -6.29
N ALA A 478 9.37 18.93 -6.78
CA ALA A 478 9.24 18.13 -8.00
C ALA A 478 8.46 16.82 -7.81
N SER A 479 8.13 16.43 -6.57
CA SER A 479 7.53 15.12 -6.27
C SER A 479 6.14 14.94 -6.89
N ARG A 480 5.70 13.67 -7.03
CA ARG A 480 4.47 13.27 -7.73
C ARG A 480 3.19 13.94 -7.20
N ASN A 481 3.08 14.14 -5.89
CA ASN A 481 1.90 14.76 -5.27
C ASN A 481 2.00 16.29 -5.18
N ALA A 482 3.16 16.85 -5.55
CA ALA A 482 3.46 18.27 -5.64
C ALA A 482 3.35 18.74 -7.10
N MET A 483 4.44 19.25 -7.69
CA MET A 483 4.45 19.72 -9.08
C MET A 483 4.59 18.60 -10.12
N ASN A 484 4.85 17.37 -9.72
CA ASN A 484 4.97 16.17 -10.56
C ASN A 484 5.94 16.33 -11.74
N ILE A 485 7.15 16.80 -11.48
CA ILE A 485 8.19 16.94 -12.51
C ILE A 485 8.95 15.62 -12.61
N GLU A 486 8.47 14.74 -13.49
CA GLU A 486 9.09 13.42 -13.73
C GLU A 486 10.49 13.54 -14.32
N GLY A 487 11.41 12.68 -13.87
CA GLY A 487 12.80 12.65 -14.36
C GLY A 487 13.77 13.58 -13.61
N LEU A 488 13.30 14.39 -12.67
CA LEU A 488 14.11 15.25 -11.83
C LEU A 488 14.49 14.52 -10.53
N SER A 489 15.60 13.77 -10.56
CA SER A 489 16.10 13.04 -9.39
C SER A 489 16.96 13.92 -8.47
N GLU A 490 17.14 13.50 -7.20
CA GLU A 490 18.03 14.15 -6.24
C GLU A 490 19.45 14.35 -6.81
N LYS A 491 20.03 13.32 -7.44
CA LYS A 491 21.34 13.41 -8.10
C LYS A 491 21.38 14.43 -9.25
N THR A 492 20.27 14.59 -9.95
CA THR A 492 20.16 15.61 -11.01
C THR A 492 20.12 17.01 -10.39
N LEU A 493 19.37 17.20 -9.32
CA LEU A 493 19.29 18.47 -8.58
C LEU A 493 20.63 18.85 -7.96
N GLU A 494 21.36 17.89 -7.39
CA GLU A 494 22.72 18.13 -6.86
C GLU A 494 23.66 18.75 -7.92
N LYS A 495 23.63 18.17 -9.13
CA LYS A 495 24.44 18.67 -10.26
C LYS A 495 23.94 20.03 -10.78
N LEU A 496 22.63 20.26 -10.82
CA LEU A 496 22.07 21.56 -11.22
C LEU A 496 22.45 22.66 -10.22
N LEU A 497 22.48 22.37 -8.92
CA LEU A 497 22.99 23.32 -7.91
C LEU A 497 24.45 23.72 -8.18
N ASP A 498 25.29 22.79 -8.63
CA ASP A 498 26.67 23.09 -9.00
C ASP A 498 26.77 24.02 -10.24
N PHE A 499 25.73 24.07 -11.04
CA PHE A 499 25.61 25.00 -12.19
C PHE A 499 24.93 26.33 -11.87
N GLY A 500 24.59 26.56 -10.59
CA GLY A 500 24.02 27.83 -10.13
C GLY A 500 22.48 27.89 -10.10
N PHE A 501 21.80 26.76 -10.27
CA PHE A 501 20.33 26.67 -10.15
C PHE A 501 19.95 26.42 -8.69
N HIS A 502 19.55 27.46 -7.95
CA HIS A 502 19.33 27.42 -6.51
C HIS A 502 17.88 27.59 -6.07
N GLU A 503 17.02 28.14 -6.93
CA GLU A 503 15.63 28.46 -6.63
C GLU A 503 14.66 27.57 -7.40
N MET A 504 13.43 27.44 -6.90
CA MET A 504 12.36 26.70 -7.62
C MET A 504 12.07 27.30 -9.00
N ALA A 505 12.14 28.63 -9.11
CA ALA A 505 11.98 29.35 -10.37
C ALA A 505 13.04 28.97 -11.42
N ASP A 506 14.24 28.67 -11.00
CA ASP A 506 15.33 28.28 -11.92
C ASP A 506 15.03 26.99 -12.66
N LEU A 507 14.24 26.08 -12.11
CA LEU A 507 13.80 24.85 -12.78
C LEU A 507 13.03 25.16 -14.07
N TYR A 508 12.25 26.23 -14.09
CA TYR A 508 11.45 26.65 -15.24
C TYR A 508 12.24 27.45 -16.27
N ARG A 509 13.47 27.85 -15.93
CA ARG A 509 14.43 28.53 -16.83
C ARG A 509 15.41 27.56 -17.49
N LEU A 510 15.40 26.28 -17.11
CA LEU A 510 16.29 25.26 -17.64
C LEU A 510 16.12 25.13 -19.17
N THR A 511 17.25 25.12 -19.88
CA THR A 511 17.30 24.91 -21.33
C THR A 511 17.84 23.51 -21.65
N ALA A 512 17.63 23.07 -22.89
CA ALA A 512 18.24 21.83 -23.38
C ALA A 512 19.77 21.85 -23.27
N HIS A 513 20.39 23.02 -23.47
CA HIS A 513 21.83 23.20 -23.33
C HIS A 513 22.31 22.93 -21.91
N ASP A 514 21.59 23.43 -20.89
CA ASP A 514 21.95 23.22 -19.48
C ASP A 514 21.87 21.75 -19.09
N LEU A 515 20.83 21.08 -19.52
CA LEU A 515 20.63 19.66 -19.20
C LEU A 515 21.62 18.76 -19.92
N MET A 516 21.97 19.04 -21.17
CA MET A 516 22.96 18.25 -21.94
C MET A 516 24.40 18.38 -21.40
N ARG A 517 24.70 19.35 -20.54
CA ARG A 517 25.95 19.42 -19.79
C ARG A 517 26.07 18.32 -18.72
N LEU A 518 24.94 17.70 -18.33
CA LEU A 518 24.92 16.59 -17.38
C LEU A 518 25.27 15.29 -18.10
N GLU A 519 26.29 14.55 -17.67
CA GLU A 519 26.79 13.32 -18.28
C GLU A 519 25.68 12.26 -18.56
N SER A 520 24.65 12.22 -17.67
CA SER A 520 23.56 11.26 -17.76
C SER A 520 22.39 11.70 -18.66
N PHE A 521 22.48 12.89 -19.31
CA PHE A 521 21.42 13.45 -20.15
C PHE A 521 21.82 13.40 -21.63
N LYS A 522 20.99 12.70 -22.41
CA LYS A 522 20.99 12.70 -23.88
C LYS A 522 19.67 13.31 -24.38
N GLU A 523 19.52 13.53 -25.67
CA GLU A 523 18.37 14.20 -26.29
C GLU A 523 17.01 13.76 -25.75
N LYS A 524 16.73 12.44 -25.73
CA LYS A 524 15.45 11.89 -25.26
C LYS A 524 15.16 12.22 -23.78
N LYS A 525 16.15 12.07 -22.90
CA LYS A 525 15.99 12.34 -21.47
C LYS A 525 15.83 13.83 -21.21
N THR A 526 16.55 14.66 -21.96
CA THR A 526 16.46 16.13 -21.95
C THR A 526 15.06 16.58 -22.38
N ALA A 527 14.57 16.10 -23.51
CA ALA A 527 13.23 16.44 -24.02
C ALA A 527 12.13 16.02 -23.05
N ASN A 528 12.21 14.82 -22.45
CA ASN A 528 11.23 14.33 -21.48
C ASN A 528 11.19 15.22 -20.23
N LEU A 529 12.35 15.63 -19.69
CA LEU A 529 12.38 16.47 -18.48
C LEU A 529 11.84 17.88 -18.79
N LEU A 530 12.21 18.49 -19.92
CA LEU A 530 11.67 19.79 -20.31
C LEU A 530 10.16 19.73 -20.54
N HIS A 531 9.66 18.67 -21.14
CA HIS A 531 8.20 18.44 -21.26
C HIS A 531 7.51 18.31 -19.90
N ALA A 532 8.11 17.58 -18.95
CA ALA A 532 7.57 17.43 -17.60
C ALA A 532 7.55 18.77 -16.84
N ILE A 533 8.60 19.61 -17.01
CA ILE A 533 8.65 20.97 -16.43
C ILE A 533 7.54 21.82 -17.04
N GLU A 534 7.37 21.83 -18.34
CA GLU A 534 6.31 22.62 -19.00
C GLU A 534 4.90 22.17 -18.58
N ALA A 535 4.67 20.84 -18.53
CA ALA A 535 3.40 20.27 -18.09
C ALA A 535 3.08 20.60 -16.61
N SER A 536 4.10 20.88 -15.79
CA SER A 536 3.92 21.25 -14.38
C SER A 536 3.47 22.69 -14.16
N LYS A 537 3.41 23.54 -15.21
CA LYS A 537 2.99 24.96 -15.09
C LYS A 537 1.50 25.15 -14.78
N GLU A 538 0.69 24.13 -14.94
CA GLU A 538 -0.74 24.18 -14.61
C GLU A 538 -1.12 23.25 -13.45
N PRO A 539 -0.55 23.42 -12.26
CA PRO A 539 -0.84 22.56 -11.13
C PRO A 539 -2.22 22.83 -10.54
N ARG A 540 -2.83 21.82 -9.92
CA ARG A 540 -3.96 22.03 -9.02
C ARG A 540 -3.53 22.89 -7.84
N PHE A 541 -4.36 23.80 -7.38
CA PHE A 541 -4.03 24.72 -6.27
C PHE A 541 -3.57 23.96 -5.00
N ALA A 542 -4.23 22.88 -4.64
CA ALA A 542 -3.82 22.02 -3.53
C ALA A 542 -2.40 21.42 -3.71
N ALA A 543 -2.07 20.96 -4.92
CA ALA A 543 -0.76 20.39 -5.23
C ALA A 543 0.35 21.46 -5.16
N PHE A 544 0.06 22.68 -5.62
CA PHE A 544 0.96 23.82 -5.51
C PHE A 544 1.22 24.19 -4.04
N LEU A 545 0.17 24.26 -3.20
CA LEU A 545 0.33 24.53 -1.76
C LEU A 545 1.19 23.47 -1.09
N PHE A 546 0.97 22.19 -1.40
CA PHE A 546 1.79 21.11 -0.90
C PHE A 546 3.24 21.23 -1.39
N ALA A 547 3.45 21.61 -2.65
CA ALA A 547 4.76 21.80 -3.25
C ALA A 547 5.61 22.90 -2.56
N LEU A 548 4.99 23.95 -2.06
CA LEU A 548 5.67 25.03 -1.34
C LEU A 548 6.36 24.52 -0.04
N GLY A 549 5.88 23.40 0.51
CA GLY A 549 6.48 22.79 1.70
C GLY A 549 6.30 23.60 2.97
N ILE A 550 5.15 24.24 3.15
CA ILE A 550 4.78 24.99 4.35
C ILE A 550 4.86 24.05 5.56
N PRO A 551 5.50 24.43 6.68
CA PRO A 551 5.62 23.60 7.87
C PRO A 551 4.23 23.15 8.38
N GLU A 552 4.11 21.88 8.77
CA GLU A 552 2.88 21.22 9.26
C GLU A 552 1.72 21.16 8.24
N VAL A 553 1.94 21.59 6.98
CA VAL A 553 0.96 21.46 5.90
C VAL A 553 1.30 20.24 5.04
N GLY A 554 0.55 19.15 5.27
CA GLY A 554 0.59 17.94 4.46
C GLY A 554 -0.36 18.03 3.26
N GLU A 555 -0.43 16.96 2.46
CA GLU A 555 -1.29 16.87 1.27
C GLU A 555 -2.77 17.10 1.60
N ARG A 556 -3.25 16.54 2.73
CA ARG A 556 -4.64 16.72 3.18
C ARG A 556 -4.90 18.18 3.58
N THR A 557 -4.07 18.75 4.43
CA THR A 557 -4.20 20.16 4.86
C THR A 557 -4.13 21.11 3.66
N ALA A 558 -3.25 20.83 2.69
CA ALA A 558 -3.17 21.61 1.45
C ALA A 558 -4.48 21.53 0.63
N SER A 559 -5.14 20.39 0.62
CA SER A 559 -6.44 20.19 -0.04
C SER A 559 -7.56 20.95 0.69
N ASP A 560 -7.56 20.93 2.02
CA ASP A 560 -8.55 21.65 2.84
C ASP A 560 -8.39 23.16 2.69
N LEU A 561 -7.15 23.67 2.68
CA LEU A 561 -6.86 25.08 2.37
C LEU A 561 -7.33 25.47 0.96
N ALA A 562 -7.06 24.64 -0.05
CA ALA A 562 -7.46 24.90 -1.42
C ALA A 562 -8.98 24.84 -1.63
N ALA A 563 -9.70 24.09 -0.82
CA ALA A 563 -11.17 24.07 -0.83
C ALA A 563 -11.77 25.29 -0.14
N HIS A 564 -11.09 25.83 0.90
CA HIS A 564 -11.58 26.98 1.67
C HIS A 564 -11.35 28.30 0.95
N PHE A 565 -10.13 28.56 0.46
CA PHE A 565 -9.76 29.81 -0.16
C PHE A 565 -10.05 29.85 -1.67
N ALA A 566 -10.70 30.94 -2.13
CA ALA A 566 -11.03 31.11 -3.54
C ALA A 566 -9.80 31.39 -4.42
N SER A 567 -8.76 31.98 -3.84
CA SER A 567 -7.50 32.28 -4.54
C SER A 567 -6.27 32.14 -3.64
N PHE A 568 -5.12 31.98 -4.26
CA PHE A 568 -3.85 31.99 -3.56
C PHE A 568 -3.58 33.36 -2.86
N THR A 569 -4.07 34.43 -3.44
CA THR A 569 -3.95 35.79 -2.87
C THR A 569 -4.73 35.91 -1.57
N ASP A 570 -5.91 35.29 -1.47
CA ASP A 570 -6.75 35.32 -0.27
C ASP A 570 -6.05 34.51 0.85
N LEU A 571 -5.53 33.31 0.54
CA LEU A 571 -4.77 32.52 1.50
C LEU A 571 -3.53 33.26 2.04
N ARG A 572 -2.79 33.96 1.18
CA ARG A 572 -1.61 34.75 1.61
C ARG A 572 -1.95 35.88 2.59
N LYS A 573 -3.19 36.36 2.60
CA LYS A 573 -3.67 37.45 3.47
C LYS A 573 -4.42 36.93 4.70
N ALA A 574 -4.70 35.66 4.78
CA ALA A 574 -5.52 35.04 5.83
C ALA A 574 -4.88 35.27 7.22
N SER A 575 -5.74 35.51 8.19
CA SER A 575 -5.32 35.59 9.60
C SER A 575 -5.26 34.21 10.24
N ALA A 576 -4.57 34.08 11.37
CA ALA A 576 -4.51 32.83 12.11
C ALA A 576 -5.90 32.40 12.58
N GLU A 577 -6.76 33.34 12.98
CA GLU A 577 -8.15 33.09 13.40
C GLU A 577 -8.97 32.52 12.25
N GLU A 578 -8.84 33.06 11.05
CA GLU A 578 -9.52 32.56 9.85
C GLU A 578 -9.05 31.14 9.51
N LEU A 579 -7.75 30.88 9.53
CA LEU A 579 -7.19 29.56 9.28
C LEU A 579 -7.66 28.49 10.29
N MET A 580 -7.82 28.85 11.56
CA MET A 580 -8.34 27.96 12.60
C MET A 580 -9.83 27.62 12.44
N THR A 581 -10.57 28.31 11.57
CA THR A 581 -11.94 27.90 11.24
C THR A 581 -11.98 26.62 10.38
N ILE A 582 -10.86 26.27 9.74
CA ILE A 582 -10.74 25.08 8.89
C ILE A 582 -10.50 23.86 9.79
N PRO A 583 -11.27 22.75 9.60
CA PRO A 583 -11.10 21.52 10.36
C PRO A 583 -9.64 21.02 10.31
N ASP A 584 -9.18 20.45 11.41
CA ASP A 584 -7.82 19.90 11.57
C ASP A 584 -6.66 20.94 11.47
N ILE A 585 -6.95 22.25 11.37
CA ILE A 585 -5.95 23.32 11.49
C ILE A 585 -5.99 23.90 12.91
N GLY A 586 -4.98 23.55 13.71
CA GLY A 586 -4.79 24.09 15.06
C GLY A 586 -3.92 25.35 15.06
N GLU A 587 -3.78 25.94 16.25
CA GLU A 587 -3.00 27.18 16.50
C GLU A 587 -1.58 27.13 15.91
N THR A 588 -0.86 26.03 16.13
CA THR A 588 0.52 25.84 15.63
C THR A 588 0.58 25.87 14.10
N THR A 589 -0.33 25.13 13.44
CA THR A 589 -0.37 25.07 11.97
C THR A 589 -0.76 26.41 11.38
N ALA A 590 -1.76 27.09 11.96
CA ALA A 590 -2.19 28.41 11.53
C ALA A 590 -1.06 29.45 11.66
N ALA A 591 -0.35 29.45 12.80
CA ALA A 591 0.79 30.34 13.02
C ALA A 591 1.91 30.08 11.99
N ASN A 592 2.25 28.82 11.71
CA ASN A 592 3.26 28.45 10.71
C ASN A 592 2.90 28.94 9.30
N ILE A 593 1.63 28.82 8.90
CA ILE A 593 1.15 29.30 7.58
C ILE A 593 1.31 30.82 7.48
N VAL A 594 0.88 31.56 8.51
CA VAL A 594 0.97 33.02 8.54
C VAL A 594 2.42 33.48 8.51
N GLU A 595 3.29 32.87 9.32
CA GLU A 595 4.71 33.20 9.37
C GLU A 595 5.40 32.88 8.04
N PHE A 596 5.09 31.74 7.42
CA PHE A 596 5.64 31.35 6.13
C PHE A 596 5.38 32.39 5.04
N PHE A 597 4.15 32.91 4.93
CA PHE A 597 3.82 33.91 3.92
C PHE A 597 4.27 35.35 4.28
N ARG A 598 4.56 35.63 5.57
CA ARG A 598 5.13 36.89 6.02
C ARG A 598 6.62 37.01 5.79
N ASP A 599 7.33 35.88 5.65
CA ASP A 599 8.76 35.89 5.36
C ASP A 599 9.02 36.50 3.98
N LYS A 600 9.77 37.60 3.96
CA LYS A 600 10.04 38.38 2.74
C LYS A 600 10.84 37.59 1.69
N HIS A 601 11.72 36.69 2.12
CA HIS A 601 12.53 35.88 1.21
C HIS A 601 11.68 34.80 0.56
N ILE A 602 10.83 34.14 1.34
CA ILE A 602 9.89 33.13 0.85
C ILE A 602 8.87 33.80 -0.09
N ALA A 603 8.31 34.95 0.31
CA ALA A 603 7.36 35.66 -0.53
C ALA A 603 7.96 36.05 -1.89
N LYS A 604 9.21 36.56 -1.90
CA LYS A 604 9.93 36.89 -3.14
C LYS A 604 10.20 35.65 -4.01
N ALA A 605 10.60 34.53 -3.39
CA ALA A 605 10.85 33.28 -4.12
C ALA A 605 9.57 32.72 -4.76
N ILE A 606 8.42 32.81 -4.07
CA ILE A 606 7.11 32.42 -4.61
C ILE A 606 6.69 33.35 -5.75
N ASP A 607 6.86 34.65 -5.60
CA ASP A 607 6.52 35.63 -6.65
C ASP A 607 7.39 35.42 -7.90
N ALA A 608 8.68 35.11 -7.74
CA ALA A 608 9.58 34.75 -8.82
C ALA A 608 9.14 33.43 -9.52
N LEU A 609 8.70 32.45 -8.74
CA LEU A 609 8.18 31.19 -9.26
C LEU A 609 6.90 31.39 -10.10
N LEU A 610 5.95 32.17 -9.61
CA LEU A 610 4.71 32.47 -10.33
C LEU A 610 4.98 33.27 -11.62
N ALA A 611 6.01 34.12 -11.65
CA ALA A 611 6.41 34.89 -12.83
C ALA A 611 6.91 34.01 -13.99
N GLU A 612 7.26 32.72 -13.74
CA GLU A 612 7.66 31.75 -14.79
C GLU A 612 6.48 31.16 -15.56
N GLY A 613 5.27 31.71 -15.41
CA GLY A 613 4.06 31.33 -16.15
C GLY A 613 3.26 30.20 -15.49
N ILE A 614 3.40 30.01 -14.18
CA ILE A 614 2.60 29.05 -13.44
C ILE A 614 1.17 29.56 -13.29
N THR A 615 0.20 28.79 -13.77
CA THR A 615 -1.22 29.09 -13.70
C THR A 615 -1.92 28.09 -12.79
N LEU A 616 -2.41 28.53 -11.63
CA LEU A 616 -3.04 27.67 -10.65
C LEU A 616 -4.45 27.27 -11.10
N ARG A 617 -4.73 25.97 -11.12
CA ARG A 617 -6.08 25.44 -11.39
C ARG A 617 -6.83 25.32 -10.06
N TYR A 618 -7.83 26.19 -9.89
CA TYR A 618 -8.73 26.16 -8.74
C TYR A 618 -9.85 25.14 -8.99
N ALA A 619 -10.36 24.53 -7.90
CA ALA A 619 -11.56 23.72 -7.99
C ALA A 619 -12.74 24.63 -8.44
N GLU A 620 -13.48 24.19 -9.44
CA GLU A 620 -14.70 24.92 -9.84
C GLU A 620 -15.65 24.96 -8.63
N LYS A 621 -15.95 26.16 -8.13
CA LYS A 621 -17.05 26.33 -7.18
C LYS A 621 -18.35 26.06 -7.95
N LYS A 622 -19.02 24.96 -7.61
CA LYS A 622 -20.37 24.72 -8.12
C LYS A 622 -21.26 25.93 -7.76
N PRO A 623 -22.18 26.34 -8.62
CA PRO A 623 -23.06 27.49 -8.36
C PRO A 623 -23.76 27.38 -7.01
N ALA A 624 -24.04 28.52 -6.37
CA ALA A 624 -24.69 28.59 -5.04
C ALA A 624 -26.03 27.82 -4.96
N GLU A 625 -26.71 27.65 -6.09
CA GLU A 625 -27.95 26.88 -6.23
C GLU A 625 -27.74 25.37 -5.94
N SER A 626 -26.52 24.85 -6.04
CA SER A 626 -26.18 23.44 -5.70
C SER A 626 -25.76 23.25 -4.24
N GLN A 627 -25.67 24.30 -3.42
CA GLN A 627 -25.24 24.26 -2.02
C GLN A 627 -26.41 24.36 -1.02
N TRP A 628 -27.52 23.73 -1.33
CA TRP A 628 -28.72 23.77 -0.51
C TRP A 628 -28.60 23.15 0.89
N LEU A 629 -27.50 22.40 1.13
CA LEU A 629 -27.12 21.84 2.43
C LEU A 629 -26.04 22.68 3.15
N ALA A 630 -25.78 23.91 2.72
CA ALA A 630 -24.73 24.74 3.31
C ALA A 630 -24.80 24.73 4.85
N ASP A 631 -23.67 24.41 5.50
CA ASP A 631 -23.48 24.33 6.95
C ASP A 631 -24.32 23.30 7.71
N LYS A 632 -25.15 22.49 7.04
CA LYS A 632 -25.93 21.42 7.69
C LYS A 632 -25.04 20.26 8.10
N LYS A 633 -25.18 19.82 9.34
CA LYS A 633 -24.51 18.65 9.92
C LYS A 633 -25.42 17.44 9.80
N ILE A 634 -25.02 16.48 8.97
CA ILE A 634 -25.85 15.35 8.60
C ILE A 634 -25.19 14.08 9.10
N VAL A 635 -25.95 13.21 9.75
CA VAL A 635 -25.49 11.88 10.17
C VAL A 635 -26.18 10.82 9.35
N ILE A 636 -25.38 9.95 8.75
CA ILE A 636 -25.86 8.80 7.97
C ILE A 636 -25.82 7.57 8.86
N THR A 637 -26.93 6.82 8.92
CA THR A 637 -27.04 5.57 9.64
C THR A 637 -27.87 4.55 8.87
N GLY A 638 -27.54 3.25 8.98
CA GLY A 638 -28.18 2.20 8.18
C GLY A 638 -27.70 2.17 6.73
N THR A 639 -28.28 1.27 5.95
CA THR A 639 -28.02 1.09 4.53
C THR A 639 -29.05 1.88 3.73
N ILE A 640 -28.61 2.71 2.82
CA ILE A 640 -29.47 3.55 1.97
C ILE A 640 -29.35 3.02 0.54
N ASP A 641 -30.48 2.56 0.00
CA ASP A 641 -30.53 1.95 -1.31
C ASP A 641 -30.07 2.92 -2.41
N GLY A 642 -29.20 2.43 -3.31
CA GLY A 642 -28.61 3.23 -4.39
C GLY A 642 -27.43 4.15 -3.96
N TRP A 643 -27.05 4.16 -2.67
CA TRP A 643 -25.97 4.99 -2.16
C TRP A 643 -24.98 4.22 -1.29
N THR A 644 -23.69 4.32 -1.60
CA THR A 644 -22.65 3.94 -0.65
C THR A 644 -22.50 5.06 0.39
N ARG A 645 -22.06 4.74 1.61
CA ARG A 645 -21.81 5.77 2.62
C ARG A 645 -20.86 6.84 2.12
N SER A 646 -19.79 6.44 1.43
CA SER A 646 -18.78 7.34 0.88
C SER A 646 -19.34 8.20 -0.25
N SER A 647 -20.16 7.64 -1.15
CA SER A 647 -20.79 8.41 -2.23
C SER A 647 -21.82 9.40 -1.70
N LEU A 648 -22.58 9.01 -0.65
CA LEU A 648 -23.55 9.90 -0.01
C LEU A 648 -22.86 11.00 0.82
N GLU A 649 -21.80 10.65 1.58
CA GLU A 649 -20.97 11.65 2.27
C GLU A 649 -20.39 12.67 1.27
N LYS A 650 -19.91 12.18 0.12
CA LYS A 650 -19.38 13.03 -0.95
C LYS A 650 -20.50 13.91 -1.58
N ALA A 651 -21.66 13.35 -1.87
CA ALA A 651 -22.80 14.10 -2.43
C ALA A 651 -23.31 15.16 -1.44
N ILE A 652 -23.40 14.85 -0.15
CA ILE A 652 -23.73 15.80 0.91
C ILE A 652 -22.70 16.94 0.95
N GLN A 653 -21.42 16.60 0.85
CA GLN A 653 -20.33 17.57 0.86
C GLN A 653 -20.35 18.44 -0.42
N GLU A 654 -20.65 17.85 -1.58
CA GLU A 654 -20.84 18.56 -2.84
C GLU A 654 -22.07 19.50 -2.81
N ALA A 655 -23.10 19.16 -2.03
CA ALA A 655 -24.26 20.02 -1.77
C ALA A 655 -24.03 21.04 -0.63
N GLY A 656 -22.80 21.14 -0.09
CA GLY A 656 -22.41 22.11 0.94
C GLY A 656 -22.59 21.61 2.38
N GLY A 657 -23.11 20.39 2.60
CA GLY A 657 -23.33 19.81 3.92
C GLY A 657 -22.08 19.16 4.54
N ARG A 658 -22.16 18.83 5.82
CA ARG A 658 -21.07 18.16 6.56
C ARG A 658 -21.56 16.83 7.12
N ALA A 659 -21.02 15.70 6.58
CA ALA A 659 -21.31 14.38 7.13
C ALA A 659 -20.57 14.16 8.45
N GLN A 660 -21.27 13.68 9.48
CA GLN A 660 -20.73 13.42 10.82
C GLN A 660 -20.89 11.95 11.21
N GLY A 661 -19.93 11.45 11.99
CA GLY A 661 -19.91 10.06 12.45
C GLY A 661 -20.85 9.74 13.63
N SER A 662 -21.33 10.73 14.38
CA SER A 662 -22.15 10.55 15.59
C SER A 662 -23.25 11.59 15.72
N VAL A 663 -24.40 11.18 16.29
CA VAL A 663 -25.53 12.07 16.56
C VAL A 663 -25.30 12.85 17.85
N SER A 664 -25.57 14.15 17.82
CA SER A 664 -25.51 15.07 18.96
C SER A 664 -26.64 16.10 18.87
N SER A 665 -26.86 16.92 19.90
CA SER A 665 -27.82 18.03 19.89
C SER A 665 -27.50 19.14 18.83
N LYS A 666 -26.32 19.07 18.21
CA LYS A 666 -25.86 19.96 17.15
C LYS A 666 -25.99 19.34 15.75
N THR A 667 -26.60 18.16 15.62
CA THR A 667 -26.87 17.48 14.35
C THR A 667 -28.15 18.04 13.76
N ASP A 668 -28.12 18.48 12.52
CA ASP A 668 -29.28 19.11 11.85
C ASP A 668 -30.22 18.08 11.22
N LEU A 669 -29.68 16.92 10.80
CA LEU A 669 -30.45 15.91 10.11
C LEU A 669 -29.79 14.53 10.27
N VAL A 670 -30.62 13.49 10.44
CA VAL A 670 -30.16 12.10 10.39
C VAL A 670 -30.85 11.39 9.22
N LEU A 671 -30.04 10.80 8.35
CA LEU A 671 -30.50 9.96 7.25
C LEU A 671 -30.44 8.49 7.73
N ALA A 672 -31.60 7.90 7.95
CA ALA A 672 -31.72 6.53 8.44
C ALA A 672 -32.23 5.59 7.36
N GLY A 673 -31.31 4.81 6.79
CA GLY A 673 -31.63 3.72 5.89
C GLY A 673 -32.06 2.45 6.62
N GLU A 674 -32.14 1.34 5.87
CA GLU A 674 -32.48 0.04 6.45
C GLU A 674 -31.46 -0.39 7.53
N ALA A 675 -31.96 -1.05 8.58
CA ALA A 675 -31.15 -1.46 9.73
C ALA A 675 -30.42 -0.32 10.47
N ALA A 676 -30.99 0.88 10.49
CA ALA A 676 -30.48 2.01 11.27
C ALA A 676 -30.50 1.69 12.77
N GLY A 677 -29.30 1.49 13.35
CA GLY A 677 -29.11 1.03 14.74
C GLY A 677 -29.20 2.16 15.79
N SER A 678 -28.32 2.11 16.80
CA SER A 678 -28.31 3.02 17.97
C SER A 678 -28.31 4.52 17.64
N LYS A 679 -27.84 4.93 16.47
CA LYS A 679 -27.86 6.34 16.03
C LYS A 679 -29.26 6.82 15.72
N ARG A 680 -30.14 5.97 15.17
CA ARG A 680 -31.57 6.26 14.97
C ARG A 680 -32.25 6.53 16.30
N GLN A 681 -32.06 5.63 17.27
CA GLN A 681 -32.63 5.81 18.61
C GLN A 681 -32.12 7.08 19.24
N LYS A 682 -30.84 7.37 19.15
CA LYS A 682 -30.25 8.59 19.70
C LYS A 682 -30.74 9.87 19.01
N ALA A 683 -31.10 9.82 17.74
CA ALA A 683 -31.74 10.95 17.04
C ALA A 683 -33.13 11.23 17.60
N LEU A 684 -33.92 10.18 17.83
CA LEU A 684 -35.24 10.29 18.47
C LEU A 684 -35.13 10.84 19.90
N ASP A 685 -34.20 10.32 20.71
CA ASP A 685 -33.97 10.75 22.09
C ASP A 685 -33.56 12.22 22.18
N LEU A 686 -32.82 12.72 21.19
CA LEU A 686 -32.36 14.11 21.12
C LEU A 686 -33.28 15.02 20.29
N SER A 687 -34.41 14.51 19.80
CA SER A 687 -35.37 15.24 18.94
C SER A 687 -34.68 15.86 17.70
N VAL A 688 -33.68 15.16 17.13
CA VAL A 688 -33.04 15.58 15.90
C VAL A 688 -33.87 15.10 14.70
N PRO A 689 -34.11 15.96 13.68
CA PRO A 689 -34.84 15.58 12.49
C PRO A 689 -34.26 14.29 11.87
N LEU A 690 -35.16 13.37 11.51
CA LEU A 690 -34.82 12.05 11.00
C LEU A 690 -35.60 11.79 9.71
N LEU A 691 -34.91 11.43 8.63
CA LEU A 691 -35.52 10.97 7.39
C LEU A 691 -35.32 9.47 7.23
N GLU A 692 -36.41 8.74 6.98
CA GLU A 692 -36.41 7.29 6.75
C GLU A 692 -37.48 6.90 5.71
N GLY A 693 -37.35 5.71 5.13
CA GLY A 693 -38.32 5.19 4.18
C GLY A 693 -38.49 6.05 2.93
N GLU A 694 -39.73 6.46 2.62
CA GLU A 694 -40.08 7.19 1.40
C GLU A 694 -39.59 8.65 1.45
N GLU A 695 -39.66 9.32 2.61
CA GLU A 695 -39.15 10.67 2.79
C GLU A 695 -37.64 10.77 2.55
N LEU A 696 -36.89 9.75 2.94
CA LEU A 696 -35.48 9.65 2.66
C LEU A 696 -35.21 9.49 1.16
N ARG A 697 -35.99 8.67 0.46
CA ARG A 697 -35.86 8.49 -0.99
C ARG A 697 -36.13 9.76 -1.77
N GLU A 698 -37.16 10.50 -1.41
CA GLU A 698 -37.49 11.78 -2.05
C GLU A 698 -36.39 12.82 -1.79
N TRP A 699 -35.83 12.85 -0.58
CA TRP A 699 -34.75 13.75 -0.23
C TRP A 699 -33.48 13.43 -1.02
N LEU A 700 -33.14 12.13 -1.19
CA LEU A 700 -31.98 11.68 -1.93
C LEU A 700 -32.04 12.01 -3.43
N GLN A 701 -33.25 12.12 -4.03
CA GLN A 701 -33.41 12.56 -5.42
C GLN A 701 -32.92 13.99 -5.67
N GLN A 702 -32.82 14.81 -4.63
CA GLN A 702 -32.28 16.17 -4.72
C GLN A 702 -30.74 16.20 -4.75
N LEU A 703 -30.11 15.09 -4.34
CA LEU A 703 -28.65 14.90 -4.48
C LEU A 703 -28.38 14.31 -5.86
N THR A 704 -27.60 14.99 -6.68
CA THR A 704 -27.13 14.44 -7.95
C THR A 704 -26.24 13.26 -7.65
N PRO A 705 -26.52 12.02 -8.13
CA PRO A 705 -25.59 10.93 -7.97
C PRO A 705 -24.25 11.31 -8.65
N PRO A 706 -23.10 10.93 -8.09
CA PRO A 706 -21.82 11.21 -8.72
C PRO A 706 -21.83 10.60 -10.13
N GLN A 707 -21.58 11.41 -11.16
CA GLN A 707 -21.33 10.90 -12.51
C GLN A 707 -20.07 10.02 -12.42
N GLU A 708 -20.15 8.79 -12.96
CA GLU A 708 -19.13 7.74 -12.99
C GLU A 708 -17.78 8.19 -13.54
#